data_58fe463a3a16b2e237ee993c7822e1c3
#
_entry.id   58fe463a3a16b2e237ee993c7822e1c3
#
_cell.length_a   1.000
_cell.length_b   1.000
_cell.length_c   1.000
_cell.angle_alpha   90.00
_cell.angle_beta   90.00
_cell.angle_gamma   90.00
#
_symmetry.space_group_name_H-M   'P 1'
#
loop_
_entity.id
_entity.type
_entity.pdbx_description
1 polymer ?
#
loop_
_entity_poly.entity_id
_entity_poly.type
_entity_poly.pdbx_seq_one_letter_code
_entity_poly.pdbx_strand_id
1 'polypeptide(L)'
;MTREEAQQRATLLTVDSYEIDLDLSGAQEGGTYRSATTVRFDVAETGAESFIDLVAPTVHEVTLNGDTLDPDAVFKDSRIALPGLLEGRNVLRVVADCAYTNTGEGLHRFVDPVDEQAYLYTQFEVPDARRVFASFEQPDLKATFQFTVRAPEGWTVISNSPTPEAQDNVWVFEPTPRISTYITALIVGPYHSVHSVYEKDGQSVPLGIYCRPSLAEYLDSDAIFEVTRQGFEWFQQKFDYAYPFEKYDQLFVPEFNAGAMENAGAVTIRDQYVFRSKVTDAAYEMRAETILHELAHMWFGDLVTMEWWNDLWLNESFATYTSIACQAYAPGSRWPHAWTTFANSMKTWAYRQDQLPSTHPIMAEIRDLDDVLVNFDGITYAKGASVLKQLVAYVGMDEFFRGVQAYFKRHAYGNTRLADLLGALEETSGRDLSTWSKKWLETAGINILRPEIETDADGVITSFAIRQEAPALPAGAKGEPTLRPHRIAVGLYDVDAATGKLVRADHDGRIELDVDGELTAVAQLVGRRRPAVVLLNDDDLSYAKVRLDEQSLAFVTEHLGDFASSLPRALCWASAWDMTRDAELPTRDYLSLVLSGIAKESDIGVVQSLQRQVKLALDLYAAPAAREALLTRWTDATLAHLRSAEAGSDHQLAWARAFAATARTPEQLDLLEALLDGSQTVEGLVVDTELRWALVQRLAAVGRFDEAEIAAEYERDRTAAGERHAATARAARPTSEAKAEAWASVVDSDKLPNAVQEAVIAGFVQTDQRELLAEYTDKYFESVKGVWDSRSHEMAQQIAIGLYPAIQVSEETLRKTDAWFSSAEPNAALRRLVSESRSGIERALKAQAADA
;
A
#
# COMPACT_ATOMS: atom_id res chain seq x y z
N MET A 1 -22.08 -4.92 8.05
CA MET A 1 -22.63 -3.96 9.02
C MET A 1 -22.68 -2.60 8.36
N THR A 2 -23.77 -1.86 8.54
CA THR A 2 -23.89 -0.48 8.05
C THR A 2 -23.42 0.52 9.11
N ARG A 3 -23.16 1.76 8.68
CA ARG A 3 -22.80 2.87 9.58
C ARG A 3 -23.91 3.15 10.60
N GLU A 4 -25.18 3.12 10.16
CA GLU A 4 -26.32 3.33 11.04
C GLU A 4 -26.45 2.24 12.11
N GLU A 5 -26.23 0.96 11.75
CA GLU A 5 -26.21 -0.15 12.72
C GLU A 5 -25.10 0.06 13.75
N ALA A 6 -23.89 0.46 13.33
CA ALA A 6 -22.77 0.74 14.21
C ALA A 6 -23.07 1.92 15.18
N GLN A 7 -23.64 3.01 14.68
CA GLN A 7 -24.01 4.17 15.50
C GLN A 7 -25.08 3.81 16.53
N GLN A 8 -26.12 3.05 16.14
CA GLN A 8 -27.14 2.57 17.05
C GLN A 8 -26.52 1.68 18.14
N ARG A 9 -25.64 0.75 17.75
CA ARG A 9 -24.98 -0.15 18.69
C ARG A 9 -24.04 0.60 19.65
N ALA A 10 -23.27 1.57 19.19
CA ALA A 10 -22.41 2.41 20.03
C ALA A 10 -23.21 3.32 21.01
N THR A 11 -24.41 3.74 20.63
CA THR A 11 -25.31 4.49 21.55
C THR A 11 -25.89 3.59 22.63
N LEU A 12 -26.14 2.32 22.32
CA LEU A 12 -26.79 1.36 23.21
C LEU A 12 -25.79 0.64 24.13
N LEU A 13 -24.57 0.29 23.61
CA LEU A 13 -23.63 -0.59 24.28
C LEU A 13 -22.35 0.15 24.68
N THR A 14 -21.80 -0.23 25.84
CA THR A 14 -20.40 0.05 26.22
C THR A 14 -19.75 -1.27 26.57
N VAL A 15 -18.71 -1.67 25.78
CA VAL A 15 -18.03 -2.94 26.00
C VAL A 15 -16.91 -2.75 27.01
N ASP A 16 -16.85 -3.64 28.00
CA ASP A 16 -15.84 -3.64 29.05
C ASP A 16 -14.69 -4.56 28.71
N SER A 17 -14.97 -5.86 28.50
CA SER A 17 -13.91 -6.85 28.33
C SER A 17 -14.33 -8.05 27.47
N TYR A 18 -13.33 -8.64 26.83
CA TYR A 18 -13.40 -9.94 26.19
C TYR A 18 -12.43 -10.91 26.89
N GLU A 19 -12.94 -12.09 27.27
CA GLU A 19 -12.12 -13.26 27.63
C GLU A 19 -12.28 -14.27 26.51
N ILE A 20 -11.17 -14.62 25.85
CA ILE A 20 -11.14 -15.43 24.62
C ILE A 20 -10.28 -16.66 24.87
N ASP A 21 -10.88 -17.85 24.81
CA ASP A 21 -10.19 -19.13 24.97
C ASP A 21 -10.16 -19.86 23.63
N LEU A 22 -8.97 -20.14 23.12
CA LEU A 22 -8.73 -20.78 21.82
C LEU A 22 -7.98 -22.10 21.98
N ASP A 23 -8.54 -23.20 21.51
CA ASP A 23 -7.86 -24.49 21.44
C ASP A 23 -7.28 -24.72 20.03
N LEU A 24 -6.01 -24.38 19.89
CA LEU A 24 -5.23 -24.54 18.66
C LEU A 24 -4.32 -25.78 18.69
N SER A 25 -4.56 -26.72 19.62
CA SER A 25 -3.72 -27.94 19.77
C SER A 25 -3.68 -28.80 18.50
N GLY A 26 -4.70 -28.73 17.64
CA GLY A 26 -4.79 -29.38 16.33
C GLY A 26 -4.31 -28.54 15.15
N ALA A 27 -3.59 -27.43 15.38
CA ALA A 27 -3.21 -26.51 14.31
C ALA A 27 -2.28 -27.12 13.26
N GLN A 28 -1.47 -28.13 13.62
CA GLN A 28 -0.60 -28.83 12.66
C GLN A 28 -1.43 -29.62 11.62
N GLU A 29 -2.57 -30.15 12.00
CA GLU A 29 -3.47 -30.91 11.12
C GLU A 29 -4.41 -29.98 10.31
N GLY A 30 -4.76 -28.83 10.87
CA GLY A 30 -5.68 -27.87 10.27
C GLY A 30 -7.16 -28.19 10.52
N GLY A 31 -8.04 -27.69 9.65
CA GLY A 31 -9.48 -27.86 9.77
C GLY A 31 -10.14 -26.75 10.58
N THR A 32 -10.75 -27.09 11.72
CA THR A 32 -11.39 -26.13 12.64
C THR A 32 -10.75 -26.17 14.01
N TYR A 33 -10.99 -25.12 14.80
CA TYR A 33 -10.56 -25.02 16.19
C TYR A 33 -11.69 -24.48 17.06
N ARG A 34 -11.65 -24.81 18.36
CA ARG A 34 -12.62 -24.34 19.33
C ARG A 34 -12.30 -22.92 19.77
N SER A 35 -13.30 -22.04 19.70
CA SER A 35 -13.30 -20.69 20.23
C SER A 35 -14.40 -20.53 21.25
N ALA A 36 -14.04 -20.07 22.45
CA ALA A 36 -15.00 -19.72 23.50
C ALA A 36 -14.76 -18.27 23.93
N THR A 37 -15.76 -17.43 23.75
CA THR A 37 -15.67 -16.00 24.05
C THR A 37 -16.64 -15.63 25.14
N THR A 38 -16.17 -14.92 26.16
CA THR A 38 -17.03 -14.29 27.18
C THR A 38 -16.88 -12.78 27.05
N VAL A 39 -17.98 -12.07 26.76
CA VAL A 39 -18.02 -10.62 26.62
C VAL A 39 -18.79 -10.01 27.76
N ARG A 40 -18.23 -8.99 28.41
CA ARG A 40 -18.91 -8.18 29.43
C ARG A 40 -19.13 -6.78 28.88
N PHE A 41 -20.38 -6.32 28.96
CA PHE A 41 -20.78 -5.03 28.44
C PHE A 41 -21.96 -4.44 29.22
N ASP A 42 -22.08 -3.13 29.18
CA ASP A 42 -23.19 -2.39 29.76
C ASP A 42 -24.15 -1.92 28.65
N VAL A 43 -25.43 -1.90 28.96
CA VAL A 43 -26.51 -1.53 28.04
C VAL A 43 -27.29 -0.36 28.63
N ALA A 44 -27.63 0.61 27.80
CA ALA A 44 -28.30 1.84 28.23
C ALA A 44 -29.81 1.68 28.49
N GLU A 45 -30.45 0.63 27.97
CA GLU A 45 -31.92 0.47 27.99
C GLU A 45 -32.35 -0.98 28.19
N THR A 46 -33.25 -1.23 29.13
CA THR A 46 -33.85 -2.55 29.40
C THR A 46 -34.75 -3.01 28.25
N GLY A 47 -34.59 -4.28 27.86
CA GLY A 47 -35.40 -4.91 26.82
C GLY A 47 -34.97 -4.54 25.40
N ALA A 48 -33.85 -3.82 25.27
CA ALA A 48 -33.26 -3.56 23.98
C ALA A 48 -32.77 -4.86 23.28
N GLU A 49 -32.65 -4.79 21.99
CA GLU A 49 -32.11 -5.87 21.14
C GLU A 49 -30.87 -5.37 20.45
N SER A 50 -29.88 -6.25 20.24
CA SER A 50 -28.67 -5.98 19.49
C SER A 50 -28.17 -7.27 18.83
N PHE A 51 -26.94 -7.26 18.32
CA PHE A 51 -26.28 -8.45 17.77
C PHE A 51 -24.80 -8.40 18.03
N ILE A 52 -24.17 -9.57 18.03
CA ILE A 52 -22.71 -9.72 17.99
C ILE A 52 -22.33 -10.46 16.71
N ASP A 53 -21.19 -10.12 16.13
CA ASP A 53 -20.72 -10.66 14.87
C ASP A 53 -19.89 -11.95 15.11
N LEU A 54 -20.07 -12.98 14.27
CA LEU A 54 -19.32 -14.22 14.29
C LEU A 54 -19.39 -14.92 12.92
N VAL A 55 -18.26 -15.37 12.41
CA VAL A 55 -18.16 -16.25 11.25
C VAL A 55 -17.64 -17.60 11.72
N ALA A 56 -18.49 -18.60 11.79
CA ALA A 56 -18.15 -19.91 12.28
C ALA A 56 -18.91 -21.01 11.55
N PRO A 57 -18.29 -22.16 11.22
CA PRO A 57 -18.99 -23.31 10.68
C PRO A 57 -20.07 -23.87 11.62
N THR A 58 -19.80 -23.79 12.95
CA THR A 58 -20.73 -24.33 13.95
C THR A 58 -20.71 -23.48 15.21
N VAL A 59 -21.90 -23.13 15.74
CA VAL A 59 -22.07 -22.51 17.05
C VAL A 59 -22.66 -23.54 17.99
N HIS A 60 -22.00 -23.81 19.12
CA HIS A 60 -22.38 -24.87 20.07
C HIS A 60 -23.19 -24.32 21.26
N GLU A 61 -22.83 -23.13 21.74
CA GLU A 61 -23.41 -22.53 22.93
C GLU A 61 -23.55 -21.02 22.76
N VAL A 62 -24.71 -20.49 23.13
CA VAL A 62 -24.93 -19.06 23.32
C VAL A 62 -25.65 -18.89 24.67
N THR A 63 -25.01 -18.25 25.63
CA THR A 63 -25.53 -17.99 26.95
C THR A 63 -25.51 -16.48 27.23
N LEU A 64 -26.68 -15.87 27.41
CA LEU A 64 -26.85 -14.44 27.73
C LEU A 64 -27.41 -14.30 29.16
N ASN A 65 -26.64 -13.65 30.03
CA ASN A 65 -26.99 -13.41 31.44
C ASN A 65 -27.36 -14.69 32.23
N GLY A 66 -26.79 -15.83 31.83
CA GLY A 66 -27.08 -17.15 32.43
C GLY A 66 -28.20 -17.92 31.75
N ASP A 67 -28.95 -17.31 30.84
CA ASP A 67 -29.98 -17.97 30.05
C ASP A 67 -29.36 -18.56 28.77
N THR A 68 -29.61 -19.84 28.52
CA THR A 68 -29.17 -20.51 27.31
C THR A 68 -30.11 -20.18 26.15
N LEU A 69 -29.55 -19.64 25.05
CA LEU A 69 -30.27 -19.40 23.81
C LEU A 69 -30.03 -20.57 22.86
N ASP A 70 -31.00 -20.90 22.02
CA ASP A 70 -30.87 -21.91 20.99
C ASP A 70 -29.99 -21.33 19.83
N PRO A 71 -28.77 -21.86 19.59
CA PRO A 71 -27.88 -21.36 18.53
C PRO A 71 -28.54 -21.34 17.15
N ASP A 72 -29.32 -22.36 16.81
CA ASP A 72 -30.01 -22.46 15.50
C ASP A 72 -31.07 -21.37 15.34
N ALA A 73 -31.62 -20.82 16.45
CA ALA A 73 -32.57 -19.74 16.40
C ALA A 73 -31.94 -18.34 16.36
N VAL A 74 -30.79 -18.14 17.01
CA VAL A 74 -30.17 -16.81 17.15
C VAL A 74 -29.01 -16.54 16.22
N PHE A 75 -28.32 -17.56 15.69
CA PHE A 75 -27.19 -17.42 14.77
C PHE A 75 -27.65 -17.49 13.32
N LYS A 76 -27.51 -16.39 12.61
CA LYS A 76 -27.87 -16.29 11.21
C LYS A 76 -27.04 -15.20 10.51
N ASP A 77 -26.66 -15.44 9.27
CA ASP A 77 -25.96 -14.46 8.41
C ASP A 77 -24.75 -13.83 9.10
N SER A 78 -23.92 -14.67 9.75
CA SER A 78 -22.72 -14.28 10.50
C SER A 78 -22.99 -13.33 11.69
N ARG A 79 -24.20 -13.40 12.29
CA ARG A 79 -24.61 -12.63 13.46
C ARG A 79 -25.33 -13.52 14.48
N ILE A 80 -25.12 -13.23 15.74
CA ILE A 80 -25.88 -13.79 16.86
C ILE A 80 -26.79 -12.68 17.41
N ALA A 81 -28.08 -12.87 17.31
CA ALA A 81 -29.07 -11.95 17.87
C ALA A 81 -29.03 -11.98 19.40
N LEU A 82 -29.10 -10.82 20.03
CA LEU A 82 -29.09 -10.62 21.48
C LEU A 82 -30.44 -9.99 21.92
N PRO A 83 -31.46 -10.81 22.18
CA PRO A 83 -32.78 -10.31 22.60
C PRO A 83 -32.82 -10.01 24.10
N GLY A 84 -33.62 -9.05 24.49
CA GLY A 84 -34.02 -8.83 25.91
C GLY A 84 -32.87 -8.43 26.83
N LEU A 85 -31.97 -7.57 26.34
CA LEU A 85 -30.85 -7.05 27.11
C LEU A 85 -31.29 -6.31 28.36
N LEU A 86 -30.51 -6.41 29.43
CA LEU A 86 -30.77 -5.73 30.70
C LEU A 86 -30.07 -4.35 30.72
N GLU A 87 -30.72 -3.34 31.26
CA GLU A 87 -30.06 -2.07 31.57
C GLU A 87 -28.88 -2.34 32.54
N GLY A 88 -27.70 -1.74 32.25
CA GLY A 88 -26.48 -2.00 32.98
C GLY A 88 -25.77 -3.27 32.51
N ARG A 89 -25.17 -4.01 33.41
CA ARG A 89 -24.25 -5.12 33.14
C ARG A 89 -24.91 -6.33 32.47
N ASN A 90 -24.37 -6.75 31.37
CA ASN A 90 -24.70 -7.99 30.68
C ASN A 90 -23.43 -8.85 30.48
N VAL A 91 -23.62 -10.15 30.40
CA VAL A 91 -22.58 -11.14 30.16
C VAL A 91 -23.07 -12.09 29.06
N LEU A 92 -22.30 -12.16 27.98
CA LEU A 92 -22.54 -13.07 26.87
C LEU A 92 -21.40 -14.09 26.81
N ARG A 93 -21.75 -15.40 26.71
CA ARG A 93 -20.78 -16.43 26.38
C ARG A 93 -21.19 -17.11 25.08
N VAL A 94 -20.21 -17.27 24.18
CA VAL A 94 -20.38 -17.95 22.89
C VAL A 94 -19.30 -19.03 22.77
N VAL A 95 -19.69 -20.25 22.37
CA VAL A 95 -18.75 -21.34 22.06
C VAL A 95 -19.01 -21.79 20.63
N ALA A 96 -17.99 -21.80 19.81
CA ALA A 96 -18.06 -22.12 18.38
C ALA A 96 -16.85 -22.91 17.89
N ASP A 97 -16.99 -23.58 16.76
CA ASP A 97 -15.87 -24.05 15.97
C ASP A 97 -15.62 -23.03 14.87
N CYS A 98 -14.44 -22.41 14.89
CA CYS A 98 -13.97 -21.48 13.87
C CYS A 98 -13.01 -22.22 12.90
N ALA A 99 -12.84 -21.70 11.70
CA ALA A 99 -12.01 -22.32 10.66
C ALA A 99 -10.68 -21.59 10.51
N TYR A 100 -9.60 -22.34 10.29
CA TYR A 100 -8.38 -21.77 9.72
C TYR A 100 -8.62 -21.33 8.27
N THR A 101 -7.93 -20.29 7.82
CA THR A 101 -8.00 -19.80 6.45
C THR A 101 -6.65 -19.96 5.75
N ASN A 102 -6.65 -19.86 4.43
CA ASN A 102 -5.48 -19.71 3.57
C ASN A 102 -5.61 -18.49 2.65
N THR A 103 -6.39 -17.50 3.09
CA THR A 103 -6.75 -16.31 2.30
C THR A 103 -6.14 -15.03 2.84
N GLY A 104 -5.39 -15.11 3.96
CA GLY A 104 -4.83 -13.94 4.65
C GLY A 104 -5.83 -13.18 5.52
N GLU A 105 -7.03 -13.73 5.74
CA GLU A 105 -8.12 -13.13 6.52
C GLU A 105 -8.44 -14.00 7.74
N GLY A 106 -8.74 -13.40 8.88
CA GLY A 106 -9.03 -14.12 10.12
C GLY A 106 -7.78 -14.79 10.70
N LEU A 107 -7.84 -16.07 11.04
CA LEU A 107 -6.68 -16.88 11.48
C LEU A 107 -6.12 -17.67 10.30
N HIS A 108 -5.11 -17.08 9.66
CA HIS A 108 -4.42 -17.69 8.52
C HIS A 108 -3.51 -18.82 8.96
N ARG A 109 -3.52 -19.93 8.24
CA ARG A 109 -2.67 -21.10 8.46
C ARG A 109 -1.84 -21.39 7.21
N PHE A 110 -0.54 -21.37 7.38
CA PHE A 110 0.45 -21.68 6.36
C PHE A 110 1.30 -22.88 6.80
N VAL A 111 1.65 -23.77 5.88
CA VAL A 111 2.61 -24.85 6.12
C VAL A 111 3.87 -24.58 5.31
N ASP A 112 5.00 -24.40 6.00
CA ASP A 112 6.27 -24.12 5.33
C ASP A 112 6.80 -25.39 4.62
N PRO A 113 7.04 -25.36 3.29
CA PRO A 113 7.57 -26.51 2.57
C PRO A 113 9.00 -26.91 2.98
N VAL A 114 9.71 -26.05 3.75
CA VAL A 114 11.08 -26.33 4.21
C VAL A 114 11.11 -27.24 5.44
N ASP A 115 10.26 -26.97 6.43
CA ASP A 115 10.25 -27.70 7.71
C ASP A 115 8.95 -28.46 7.97
N GLU A 116 7.97 -28.35 7.08
CA GLU A 116 6.64 -28.99 7.16
C GLU A 116 5.85 -28.58 8.42
N GLN A 117 6.23 -27.49 9.10
CA GLN A 117 5.52 -26.96 10.26
C GLN A 117 4.45 -25.95 9.85
N ALA A 118 3.39 -25.89 10.64
CA ALA A 118 2.36 -24.89 10.46
C ALA A 118 2.68 -23.60 11.22
N TYR A 119 2.37 -22.47 10.60
CA TYR A 119 2.53 -21.10 11.11
C TYR A 119 1.20 -20.39 11.00
N LEU A 120 0.76 -19.79 12.10
CA LEU A 120 -0.51 -19.09 12.19
C LEU A 120 -0.28 -17.61 12.46
N TYR A 121 -1.12 -16.77 11.89
CA TYR A 121 -1.26 -15.36 12.27
C TYR A 121 -2.69 -14.90 12.04
N THR A 122 -3.10 -13.89 12.79
CA THR A 122 -4.39 -13.23 12.59
C THR A 122 -4.24 -12.00 11.71
N GLN A 123 -5.27 -11.72 10.89
CA GLN A 123 -5.48 -10.46 10.21
C GLN A 123 -6.93 -10.07 10.33
N PHE A 124 -7.23 -8.95 11.00
CA PHE A 124 -8.58 -8.60 11.41
C PHE A 124 -9.11 -7.33 10.77
N GLU A 125 -8.25 -6.47 10.26
CA GLU A 125 -8.71 -5.28 9.59
C GLU A 125 -9.39 -5.64 8.25
N VAL A 126 -10.63 -5.28 8.06
CA VAL A 126 -11.46 -4.42 8.89
C VAL A 126 -12.42 -5.23 9.77
N PRO A 127 -13.15 -6.29 9.30
CA PRO A 127 -14.19 -6.94 10.06
C PRO A 127 -13.90 -8.43 10.35
N ASP A 128 -12.66 -8.84 10.50
CA ASP A 128 -12.31 -10.27 10.51
C ASP A 128 -11.92 -10.84 11.87
N ALA A 129 -11.95 -10.06 12.96
CA ALA A 129 -11.90 -10.59 14.33
C ALA A 129 -13.06 -11.59 14.58
N ARG A 130 -14.22 -11.34 13.99
CA ARG A 130 -15.39 -12.23 14.01
C ARG A 130 -15.18 -13.61 13.38
N ARG A 131 -14.08 -13.83 12.64
CA ARG A 131 -13.69 -15.14 12.12
C ARG A 131 -12.97 -15.99 13.17
N VAL A 132 -12.54 -15.37 14.27
CA VAL A 132 -11.77 -16.02 15.34
C VAL A 132 -12.52 -16.07 16.65
N PHE A 133 -13.25 -15.02 16.99
CA PHE A 133 -14.06 -14.94 18.20
C PHE A 133 -15.29 -14.05 18.00
N ALA A 134 -16.33 -14.28 18.80
CA ALA A 134 -17.52 -13.42 18.76
C ALA A 134 -17.16 -12.00 19.21
N SER A 135 -17.42 -10.99 18.37
CA SER A 135 -16.99 -9.61 18.60
C SER A 135 -18.03 -8.58 18.17
N PHE A 136 -18.09 -7.46 18.88
CA PHE A 136 -18.78 -6.26 18.40
C PHE A 136 -17.84 -5.54 17.42
N GLU A 137 -17.95 -5.87 16.15
CA GLU A 137 -16.97 -5.56 15.10
C GLU A 137 -17.09 -4.11 14.60
N GLN A 138 -16.66 -3.16 15.43
CA GLN A 138 -16.58 -1.74 15.07
C GLN A 138 -15.50 -1.02 15.90
N PRO A 139 -14.86 0.03 15.37
CA PRO A 139 -13.66 0.59 15.97
C PRO A 139 -13.90 1.38 17.26
N ASP A 140 -15.10 1.92 17.47
CA ASP A 140 -15.45 2.76 18.62
C ASP A 140 -16.00 1.98 19.83
N LEU A 141 -16.12 0.67 19.74
CA LEU A 141 -16.42 -0.21 20.88
C LEU A 141 -15.13 -0.82 21.45
N LYS A 142 -14.20 0.03 21.88
CA LYS A 142 -12.95 -0.40 22.53
C LYS A 142 -13.22 -1.16 23.81
N ALA A 143 -12.40 -2.18 24.06
CA ALA A 143 -12.46 -3.03 25.25
C ALA A 143 -11.06 -3.49 25.67
N THR A 144 -10.96 -4.18 26.80
CA THR A 144 -9.78 -4.98 27.15
C THR A 144 -9.95 -6.40 26.63
N PHE A 145 -8.85 -7.02 26.17
CA PHE A 145 -8.84 -8.37 25.62
C PHE A 145 -7.89 -9.25 26.42
N GLN A 146 -8.36 -10.41 26.85
CA GLN A 146 -7.57 -11.43 27.50
C GLN A 146 -7.66 -12.73 26.72
N PHE A 147 -6.50 -13.17 26.17
CA PHE A 147 -6.41 -14.42 25.44
C PHE A 147 -5.91 -15.54 26.36
N THR A 148 -6.59 -16.70 26.27
CA THR A 148 -6.09 -17.99 26.75
C THR A 148 -5.94 -18.91 25.55
N VAL A 149 -4.75 -19.37 25.28
CA VAL A 149 -4.45 -20.14 24.06
C VAL A 149 -3.78 -21.46 24.40
N ARG A 150 -4.35 -22.56 23.92
CA ARG A 150 -3.71 -23.87 23.92
C ARG A 150 -3.10 -24.11 22.53
N ALA A 151 -1.82 -24.42 22.47
CA ALA A 151 -1.10 -24.67 21.20
C ALA A 151 -0.27 -25.96 21.28
N PRO A 152 0.24 -26.51 20.16
CA PRO A 152 1.12 -27.66 20.16
C PRO A 152 2.39 -27.48 21.01
N GLU A 153 2.95 -28.57 21.51
CA GLU A 153 4.19 -28.52 22.28
C GLU A 153 5.36 -27.98 21.48
N GLY A 154 6.15 -27.08 22.08
CA GLY A 154 7.32 -26.46 21.45
C GLY A 154 6.99 -25.25 20.56
N TRP A 155 5.73 -24.87 20.42
CA TRP A 155 5.34 -23.67 19.70
C TRP A 155 5.41 -22.43 20.61
N THR A 156 5.50 -21.26 20.00
CA THR A 156 5.40 -19.96 20.68
C THR A 156 4.05 -19.34 20.37
N VAL A 157 3.47 -18.65 21.35
CA VAL A 157 2.23 -17.87 21.20
C VAL A 157 2.54 -16.41 21.51
N ILE A 158 2.27 -15.52 20.57
CA ILE A 158 2.46 -14.07 20.70
C ILE A 158 1.11 -13.39 20.51
N SER A 159 0.83 -12.39 21.35
CA SER A 159 -0.36 -11.56 21.26
C SER A 159 -0.01 -10.10 21.58
N ASN A 160 -0.99 -9.23 21.78
CA ASN A 160 -0.81 -7.82 22.10
C ASN A 160 -0.09 -7.59 23.43
N SER A 161 -0.40 -8.38 24.46
CA SER A 161 0.27 -8.30 25.78
C SER A 161 1.57 -9.12 25.81
N PRO A 162 2.46 -8.87 26.77
CA PRO A 162 3.67 -9.66 26.94
C PRO A 162 3.38 -11.18 27.03
N THR A 163 4.19 -11.98 26.35
CA THR A 163 4.01 -13.43 26.31
C THR A 163 4.29 -14.07 27.68
N PRO A 164 3.30 -14.75 28.30
CA PRO A 164 3.50 -15.45 29.56
C PRO A 164 4.29 -16.74 29.39
N GLU A 165 4.75 -17.32 30.49
CA GLU A 165 5.24 -18.70 30.49
C GLU A 165 4.07 -19.69 30.32
N ALA A 166 4.23 -20.62 29.39
CA ALA A 166 3.23 -21.66 29.16
C ALA A 166 3.15 -22.65 30.33
N GLN A 167 1.94 -23.01 30.72
CA GLN A 167 1.68 -24.10 31.66
C GLN A 167 0.89 -25.20 30.95
N ASP A 168 1.47 -26.37 30.79
CA ASP A 168 0.86 -27.50 30.06
C ASP A 168 0.42 -27.12 28.63
N ASN A 169 1.27 -26.38 27.92
CA ASN A 169 1.00 -25.83 26.57
C ASN A 169 -0.21 -24.87 26.48
N VAL A 170 -0.50 -24.21 27.60
CA VAL A 170 -1.53 -23.14 27.68
C VAL A 170 -0.86 -21.83 28.08
N TRP A 171 -1.14 -20.80 27.32
CA TRP A 171 -0.71 -19.41 27.54
C TRP A 171 -1.90 -18.58 28.02
N VAL A 172 -1.81 -17.97 29.20
CA VAL A 172 -2.84 -17.06 29.73
C VAL A 172 -2.25 -15.67 29.76
N PHE A 173 -2.64 -14.84 28.81
CA PHE A 173 -2.14 -13.45 28.68
C PHE A 173 -2.80 -12.54 29.72
N GLU A 174 -2.08 -11.51 30.14
CA GLU A 174 -2.70 -10.40 30.87
C GLU A 174 -3.62 -9.60 29.95
N PRO A 175 -4.68 -8.98 30.48
CA PRO A 175 -5.58 -8.13 29.68
C PRO A 175 -4.84 -6.97 29.02
N THR A 176 -5.20 -6.66 27.78
CA THR A 176 -4.68 -5.50 27.05
C THR A 176 -5.16 -4.18 27.67
N PRO A 177 -4.53 -3.04 27.39
CA PRO A 177 -5.21 -1.74 27.47
C PRO A 177 -6.49 -1.72 26.62
N ARG A 178 -7.32 -0.70 26.74
CA ARG A 178 -8.52 -0.56 25.89
C ARG A 178 -8.12 -0.28 24.45
N ILE A 179 -8.38 -1.23 23.57
CA ILE A 179 -8.10 -1.17 22.15
C ILE A 179 -9.33 -1.60 21.33
N SER A 180 -9.32 -1.33 20.03
CA SER A 180 -10.34 -1.78 19.09
C SER A 180 -10.17 -3.26 18.72
N THR A 181 -11.23 -3.91 18.25
CA THR A 181 -11.20 -5.34 17.86
C THR A 181 -10.20 -5.58 16.73
N TYR A 182 -10.15 -4.71 15.75
CA TYR A 182 -9.36 -4.90 14.51
C TYR A 182 -7.85 -4.91 14.71
N ILE A 183 -7.33 -4.36 15.81
CA ILE A 183 -5.89 -4.36 16.17
C ILE A 183 -5.51 -5.41 17.22
N THR A 184 -6.42 -6.32 17.55
CA THR A 184 -6.06 -7.50 18.34
C THR A 184 -5.31 -8.52 17.49
N ALA A 185 -4.36 -9.24 18.07
CA ALA A 185 -3.52 -10.14 17.31
C ALA A 185 -3.22 -11.45 18.04
N LEU A 186 -3.03 -12.49 17.26
CA LEU A 186 -2.51 -13.78 17.72
C LEU A 186 -1.60 -14.36 16.62
N ILE A 187 -0.36 -14.69 17.00
CA ILE A 187 0.62 -15.32 16.12
C ILE A 187 1.14 -16.57 16.83
N VAL A 188 1.04 -17.74 16.18
CA VAL A 188 1.28 -19.03 16.81
C VAL A 188 2.08 -19.93 15.88
N GLY A 189 3.14 -20.54 16.39
CA GLY A 189 3.98 -21.44 15.62
C GLY A 189 5.40 -21.57 16.18
N PRO A 190 6.23 -22.41 15.57
CA PRO A 190 7.63 -22.55 15.98
C PRO A 190 8.53 -21.44 15.41
N TYR A 191 8.16 -20.18 15.62
CA TYR A 191 8.88 -19.01 15.09
C TYR A 191 10.30 -18.89 15.71
N HIS A 192 11.26 -18.54 14.88
CA HIS A 192 12.56 -18.02 15.32
C HIS A 192 12.40 -16.59 15.84
N SER A 193 13.13 -16.25 16.91
CA SER A 193 13.03 -14.93 17.51
C SER A 193 14.39 -14.31 17.84
N VAL A 194 14.47 -12.98 17.75
CA VAL A 194 15.58 -12.16 18.22
C VAL A 194 15.02 -11.05 19.10
N HIS A 195 15.62 -10.84 20.25
CA HIS A 195 15.12 -9.89 21.25
C HIS A 195 16.10 -8.76 21.53
N SER A 196 15.56 -7.60 21.87
CA SER A 196 16.28 -6.42 22.29
C SER A 196 15.43 -5.62 23.27
N VAL A 197 15.92 -4.45 23.70
CA VAL A 197 15.20 -3.53 24.57
C VAL A 197 15.42 -2.11 24.08
N TYR A 198 14.38 -1.29 24.14
CA TYR A 198 14.49 0.15 24.04
C TYR A 198 14.35 0.78 25.42
N GLU A 199 15.35 1.57 25.83
CA GLU A 199 15.37 2.24 27.14
C GLU A 199 15.56 3.74 26.97
N LYS A 200 14.64 4.52 27.53
CA LYS A 200 14.73 5.99 27.56
C LYS A 200 13.88 6.58 28.68
N ASP A 201 14.46 7.55 29.40
CA ASP A 201 13.74 8.36 30.41
C ASP A 201 13.03 7.53 31.50
N GLY A 202 13.54 6.34 31.81
CA GLY A 202 12.96 5.42 32.79
C GLY A 202 11.89 4.48 32.22
N GLN A 203 11.55 4.58 30.95
CA GLN A 203 10.76 3.59 30.23
C GLN A 203 11.68 2.50 29.66
N SER A 204 11.27 1.25 29.81
CA SER A 204 11.91 0.08 29.21
C SER A 204 10.87 -0.68 28.39
N VAL A 205 11.06 -0.78 27.09
CA VAL A 205 10.16 -1.47 26.15
C VAL A 205 10.90 -2.68 25.57
N PRO A 206 10.47 -3.92 25.89
CA PRO A 206 10.96 -5.11 25.21
C PRO A 206 10.64 -5.06 23.72
N LEU A 207 11.63 -5.41 22.89
CA LEU A 207 11.51 -5.49 21.44
C LEU A 207 11.74 -6.94 20.99
N GLY A 208 10.86 -7.46 20.16
CA GLY A 208 11.00 -8.77 19.54
C GLY A 208 10.95 -8.68 18.02
N ILE A 209 11.71 -9.55 17.35
CA ILE A 209 11.58 -9.77 15.89
C ILE A 209 11.41 -11.25 15.69
N TYR A 210 10.42 -11.65 14.89
CA TYR A 210 10.07 -13.04 14.66
C TYR A 210 9.99 -13.32 13.16
N CYS A 211 10.47 -14.50 12.76
CA CYS A 211 10.27 -15.04 11.41
C CYS A 211 10.25 -16.55 11.44
N ARG A 212 9.86 -17.18 10.33
CA ARG A 212 9.97 -18.64 10.21
C ARG A 212 11.45 -19.07 10.26
N PRO A 213 11.81 -20.22 10.86
CA PRO A 213 13.20 -20.70 10.89
C PRO A 213 13.86 -20.78 9.51
N SER A 214 13.10 -21.09 8.47
CA SER A 214 13.59 -21.11 7.08
C SER A 214 14.09 -19.76 6.57
N LEU A 215 13.75 -18.64 7.24
CA LEU A 215 14.20 -17.29 6.92
C LEU A 215 15.22 -16.73 7.92
N ALA A 216 15.51 -17.43 9.01
CA ALA A 216 16.33 -16.92 10.11
C ALA A 216 17.74 -16.48 9.68
N GLU A 217 18.36 -17.21 8.74
CA GLU A 217 19.71 -16.86 8.22
C GLU A 217 19.74 -15.55 7.43
N TYR A 218 18.59 -15.08 6.92
CA TYR A 218 18.43 -13.85 6.14
C TYR A 218 17.92 -12.68 6.98
N LEU A 219 17.61 -12.90 8.26
CA LEU A 219 17.01 -11.89 9.12
C LEU A 219 18.04 -10.84 9.55
N ASP A 220 17.91 -9.65 8.99
CA ASP A 220 18.75 -8.48 9.26
C ASP A 220 18.24 -7.73 10.51
N SER A 221 18.27 -8.41 11.66
CA SER A 221 17.68 -7.93 12.92
C SER A 221 18.30 -6.63 13.43
N ASP A 222 19.61 -6.43 13.27
CA ASP A 222 20.30 -5.24 13.74
C ASP A 222 19.80 -3.98 13.03
N ALA A 223 19.66 -4.03 11.68
CA ALA A 223 19.14 -2.92 10.90
C ALA A 223 17.67 -2.65 11.20
N ILE A 224 16.84 -3.68 11.44
CA ILE A 224 15.44 -3.53 11.83
C ILE A 224 15.34 -2.85 13.19
N PHE A 225 16.11 -3.30 14.20
CA PHE A 225 16.14 -2.66 15.51
C PHE A 225 16.67 -1.22 15.47
N GLU A 226 17.64 -0.91 14.61
CA GLU A 226 18.16 0.44 14.45
C GLU A 226 17.06 1.41 14.00
N VAL A 227 16.34 1.06 12.92
CA VAL A 227 15.20 1.85 12.42
C VAL A 227 14.11 1.98 13.48
N THR A 228 13.78 0.89 14.17
CA THR A 228 12.78 0.89 15.23
C THR A 228 13.15 1.87 16.36
N ARG A 229 14.41 1.85 16.83
CA ARG A 229 14.87 2.80 17.86
C ARG A 229 14.84 4.25 17.40
N GLN A 230 15.21 4.52 16.14
CA GLN A 230 15.09 5.87 15.56
C GLN A 230 13.64 6.36 15.57
N GLY A 231 12.70 5.46 15.20
CA GLY A 231 11.27 5.74 15.26
C GLY A 231 10.80 6.06 16.67
N PHE A 232 11.12 5.21 17.65
CA PHE A 232 10.79 5.46 19.07
C PHE A 232 11.29 6.83 19.55
N GLU A 233 12.55 7.16 19.26
CA GLU A 233 13.14 8.42 19.69
C GLU A 233 12.45 9.62 19.06
N TRP A 234 12.22 9.57 17.75
CA TRP A 234 11.65 10.67 16.99
C TRP A 234 10.17 10.87 17.33
N PHE A 235 9.37 9.80 17.37
CA PHE A 235 7.93 9.87 17.62
C PHE A 235 7.63 10.33 19.04
N GLN A 236 8.27 9.75 20.07
CA GLN A 236 8.07 10.18 21.46
C GLN A 236 8.45 11.64 21.66
N GLN A 237 9.53 12.11 20.99
CA GLN A 237 9.91 13.52 21.04
C GLN A 237 8.89 14.44 20.35
N LYS A 238 8.41 14.05 19.17
CA LYS A 238 7.48 14.89 18.39
C LYS A 238 6.08 14.89 18.97
N PHE A 239 5.62 13.74 19.45
CA PHE A 239 4.28 13.57 19.99
C PHE A 239 4.16 13.97 21.47
N ASP A 240 5.29 14.12 22.17
CA ASP A 240 5.35 14.38 23.63
C ASP A 240 4.43 13.43 24.41
N TYR A 241 4.47 12.16 24.01
CA TYR A 241 3.70 11.08 24.58
C TYR A 241 4.52 9.80 24.57
N ALA A 242 4.71 9.17 25.73
CA ALA A 242 5.44 7.92 25.83
C ALA A 242 4.76 6.80 25.05
N TYR A 243 5.51 5.80 24.61
CA TYR A 243 4.96 4.63 23.95
C TYR A 243 3.86 3.98 24.83
N PRO A 244 2.64 3.75 24.29
CA PRO A 244 1.50 3.45 25.14
C PRO A 244 1.32 1.96 25.52
N PHE A 245 2.14 1.05 24.97
CA PHE A 245 2.02 -0.38 25.21
C PHE A 245 3.22 -0.96 25.97
N GLU A 246 3.13 -2.23 26.39
CA GLU A 246 4.14 -2.82 27.28
C GLU A 246 5.32 -3.46 26.53
N LYS A 247 5.16 -3.78 25.23
CA LYS A 247 6.19 -4.35 24.35
C LYS A 247 5.99 -3.90 22.93
N TYR A 248 6.96 -4.16 22.04
CA TYR A 248 6.82 -3.96 20.60
C TYR A 248 7.48 -5.11 19.86
N ASP A 249 6.67 -6.00 19.31
CA ASP A 249 7.08 -7.13 18.49
C ASP A 249 6.80 -6.88 17.01
N GLN A 250 7.73 -7.30 16.15
CA GLN A 250 7.65 -7.27 14.70
C GLN A 250 7.70 -8.71 14.18
N LEU A 251 6.62 -9.15 13.56
CA LEU A 251 6.43 -10.56 13.20
C LEU A 251 6.33 -10.68 11.68
N PHE A 252 7.38 -11.21 11.05
CA PHE A 252 7.42 -11.46 9.61
C PHE A 252 6.66 -12.75 9.30
N VAL A 253 5.47 -12.58 8.72
CA VAL A 253 4.49 -13.66 8.52
C VAL A 253 4.33 -14.01 7.03
N PRO A 254 4.08 -15.30 6.71
CA PRO A 254 3.95 -15.76 5.33
C PRO A 254 2.60 -15.37 4.71
N GLU A 255 2.57 -15.23 3.38
CA GLU A 255 1.33 -15.05 2.60
C GLU A 255 0.48 -13.85 3.04
N PHE A 256 1.11 -12.80 3.57
CA PHE A 256 0.42 -11.62 4.07
C PHE A 256 -0.05 -10.73 2.91
N ASN A 257 -1.33 -10.37 2.88
CA ASN A 257 -1.96 -9.62 1.77
C ASN A 257 -1.50 -8.16 1.69
N ALA A 258 -1.26 -7.51 2.84
CA ALA A 258 -0.80 -6.14 2.92
C ALA A 258 0.73 -6.02 3.03
N GLY A 259 1.26 -4.82 3.19
CA GLY A 259 2.66 -4.57 3.56
C GLY A 259 2.94 -4.99 5.00
N ALA A 260 2.12 -4.48 5.91
CA ALA A 260 2.15 -4.78 7.33
C ALA A 260 0.78 -4.46 7.97
N MET A 261 0.66 -4.63 9.28
CA MET A 261 -0.53 -4.32 10.08
C MET A 261 -0.12 -3.90 11.50
N GLU A 262 -0.71 -2.83 11.96
CA GLU A 262 -0.43 -2.13 13.20
C GLU A 262 -1.01 -2.79 14.47
N ASN A 263 -1.18 -4.09 14.53
CA ASN A 263 -1.70 -4.73 15.75
C ASN A 263 -0.96 -4.22 16.98
N ALA A 264 -1.69 -3.72 17.97
CA ALA A 264 -1.12 -3.03 19.13
C ALA A 264 -0.03 -3.86 19.84
N GLY A 265 1.22 -3.40 19.78
CA GLY A 265 2.38 -4.08 20.36
C GLY A 265 2.81 -5.40 19.69
N ALA A 266 2.17 -5.83 18.58
CA ALA A 266 2.44 -7.09 17.88
C ALA A 266 2.25 -6.93 16.36
N VAL A 267 3.04 -6.08 15.76
CA VAL A 267 2.98 -5.70 14.33
C VAL A 267 3.29 -6.90 13.46
N THR A 268 2.40 -7.24 12.54
CA THR A 268 2.66 -8.25 11.51
C THR A 268 3.18 -7.58 10.24
N ILE A 269 4.19 -8.17 9.62
CA ILE A 269 4.87 -7.64 8.43
C ILE A 269 4.99 -8.78 7.42
N ARG A 270 4.80 -8.51 6.14
CA ARG A 270 5.01 -9.53 5.10
C ARG A 270 6.45 -10.04 5.10
N ASP A 271 6.62 -11.34 5.03
CA ASP A 271 7.95 -11.97 5.15
C ASP A 271 8.88 -11.72 3.94
N GLN A 272 8.38 -11.18 2.83
CA GLN A 272 9.18 -10.70 1.72
C GLN A 272 10.13 -9.54 2.08
N TYR A 273 9.95 -8.89 3.23
CA TYR A 273 10.90 -7.92 3.77
C TYR A 273 12.09 -8.56 4.50
N VAL A 274 12.10 -9.87 4.67
CA VAL A 274 13.30 -10.65 5.00
C VAL A 274 13.97 -11.05 3.66
N PHE A 275 14.98 -10.31 3.26
CA PHE A 275 15.55 -10.40 1.92
C PHE A 275 16.49 -11.60 1.78
N ARG A 276 16.08 -12.62 1.03
CA ARG A 276 16.86 -13.86 0.76
C ARG A 276 17.99 -13.67 -0.24
N SER A 277 17.99 -12.56 -0.95
CA SER A 277 18.95 -12.24 -2.00
C SER A 277 19.32 -10.77 -1.94
N LYS A 278 20.30 -10.34 -2.72
CA LYS A 278 20.67 -8.93 -2.83
C LYS A 278 19.49 -8.09 -3.32
N VAL A 279 19.20 -7.02 -2.60
CA VAL A 279 18.23 -5.99 -2.99
C VAL A 279 18.90 -4.62 -3.09
N THR A 280 18.24 -3.67 -3.70
CA THR A 280 18.70 -2.28 -3.79
C THR A 280 18.43 -1.51 -2.49
N ASP A 281 19.12 -0.39 -2.28
CA ASP A 281 18.88 0.48 -1.12
C ASP A 281 17.42 0.98 -1.06
N ALA A 282 16.75 1.14 -2.19
CA ALA A 282 15.33 1.47 -2.23
C ALA A 282 14.42 0.41 -1.56
N ALA A 283 14.81 -0.88 -1.57
CA ALA A 283 14.06 -1.91 -0.85
C ALA A 283 14.26 -1.80 0.66
N TYR A 284 15.47 -1.45 1.11
CA TYR A 284 15.73 -1.17 2.52
C TYR A 284 15.01 0.09 2.99
N GLU A 285 14.97 1.14 2.16
CA GLU A 285 14.21 2.38 2.43
C GLU A 285 12.71 2.08 2.59
N MET A 286 12.14 1.26 1.71
CA MET A 286 10.73 0.85 1.79
C MET A 286 10.45 0.01 3.05
N ARG A 287 11.32 -0.94 3.40
CA ARG A 287 11.21 -1.70 4.66
C ARG A 287 11.26 -0.77 5.88
N ALA A 288 12.18 0.19 5.88
CA ALA A 288 12.30 1.16 6.96
C ALA A 288 11.07 2.08 7.06
N GLU A 289 10.53 2.51 5.92
CA GLU A 289 9.27 3.26 5.86
C GLU A 289 8.14 2.45 6.48
N THR A 290 7.96 1.19 6.09
CA THR A 290 6.94 0.30 6.65
C THR A 290 7.10 0.13 8.16
N ILE A 291 8.31 -0.15 8.66
CA ILE A 291 8.58 -0.27 10.11
C ILE A 291 8.17 1.01 10.86
N LEU A 292 8.50 2.18 10.30
CA LEU A 292 8.17 3.46 10.92
C LEU A 292 6.68 3.80 10.81
N HIS A 293 6.02 3.41 9.73
CA HIS A 293 4.59 3.54 9.53
C HIS A 293 3.82 2.76 10.60
N GLU A 294 4.13 1.48 10.77
CA GLU A 294 3.47 0.64 11.78
C GLU A 294 3.78 1.11 13.21
N LEU A 295 4.98 1.61 13.46
CA LEU A 295 5.31 2.17 14.76
C LEU A 295 4.55 3.47 15.04
N ALA A 296 4.31 4.31 14.03
CA ALA A 296 3.54 5.55 14.19
C ALA A 296 2.07 5.27 14.54
N HIS A 297 1.52 4.19 14.05
CA HIS A 297 0.17 3.73 14.36
C HIS A 297 -0.05 3.44 15.85
N MET A 298 1.00 3.11 16.61
CA MET A 298 0.86 2.93 18.06
C MET A 298 0.25 4.16 18.75
N TRP A 299 0.37 5.34 18.14
CA TRP A 299 -0.30 6.58 18.56
C TRP A 299 -1.50 6.93 17.67
N PHE A 300 -1.31 6.94 16.34
CA PHE A 300 -2.37 7.20 15.37
C PHE A 300 -3.03 5.90 14.93
N GLY A 301 -4.14 5.53 15.49
CA GLY A 301 -4.87 4.29 15.22
C GLY A 301 -5.08 3.45 16.47
N ASP A 302 -4.02 3.21 17.27
CA ASP A 302 -4.09 2.33 18.44
C ASP A 302 -4.42 3.10 19.71
N LEU A 303 -3.61 4.09 20.08
CA LEU A 303 -3.90 4.93 21.25
C LEU A 303 -5.17 5.76 21.01
N VAL A 304 -5.24 6.45 19.88
CA VAL A 304 -6.40 7.25 19.47
C VAL A 304 -6.89 6.72 18.13
N THR A 305 -8.14 6.25 18.10
CA THR A 305 -8.74 5.56 16.94
C THR A 305 -9.91 6.38 16.41
N MET A 306 -10.20 6.33 15.10
CA MET A 306 -11.42 6.93 14.55
C MET A 306 -12.69 6.31 15.15
N GLU A 307 -13.79 7.05 15.16
CA GLU A 307 -15.10 6.51 15.55
C GLU A 307 -15.70 5.60 14.46
N TRP A 308 -15.50 5.96 13.21
CA TRP A 308 -15.93 5.19 12.06
C TRP A 308 -14.96 5.34 10.89
N TRP A 309 -14.99 4.45 9.99
CA TRP A 309 -14.07 4.27 8.86
C TRP A 309 -14.03 5.43 7.84
N ASN A 310 -14.96 6.39 7.92
CA ASN A 310 -14.86 7.63 7.12
C ASN A 310 -13.64 8.48 7.49
N ASP A 311 -13.12 8.30 8.70
CA ASP A 311 -11.94 8.96 9.22
C ASP A 311 -10.70 8.02 9.29
N LEU A 312 -10.68 6.92 8.52
CA LEU A 312 -9.55 6.00 8.38
C LEU A 312 -8.23 6.75 8.06
N TRP A 313 -8.31 7.85 7.32
CA TRP A 313 -7.18 8.70 7.00
C TRP A 313 -6.50 9.32 8.25
N LEU A 314 -7.19 9.46 9.38
CA LEU A 314 -6.58 9.90 10.66
C LEU A 314 -5.54 8.90 11.17
N ASN A 315 -5.65 7.64 10.80
CA ASN A 315 -4.65 6.62 11.05
C ASN A 315 -3.61 6.64 9.91
N GLU A 316 -4.02 6.34 8.71
CA GLU A 316 -3.15 6.02 7.57
C GLU A 316 -2.36 7.19 7.01
N SER A 317 -3.04 8.33 6.81
CA SER A 317 -2.34 9.53 6.30
C SER A 317 -1.32 10.06 7.30
N PHE A 318 -1.63 9.99 8.59
CA PHE A 318 -0.69 10.43 9.65
C PHE A 318 0.47 9.48 9.81
N ALA A 319 0.24 8.17 9.80
CA ALA A 319 1.31 7.18 9.84
C ALA A 319 2.25 7.35 8.63
N THR A 320 1.69 7.49 7.42
CA THR A 320 2.47 7.73 6.20
C THR A 320 3.25 9.05 6.26
N TYR A 321 2.62 10.15 6.68
CA TYR A 321 3.33 11.44 6.78
C TYR A 321 4.46 11.38 7.82
N THR A 322 4.19 10.81 8.99
CA THR A 322 5.16 10.82 10.09
C THR A 322 6.29 9.81 9.89
N SER A 323 6.05 8.67 9.21
CA SER A 323 7.10 7.72 8.82
C SER A 323 8.11 8.36 7.86
N ILE A 324 7.61 9.02 6.79
CA ILE A 324 8.46 9.74 5.83
C ILE A 324 9.19 10.91 6.50
N ALA A 325 8.51 11.67 7.38
CA ALA A 325 9.13 12.75 8.12
C ALA A 325 10.21 12.25 9.08
N CYS A 326 10.00 11.10 9.72
CA CYS A 326 11.01 10.46 10.56
C CYS A 326 12.24 10.04 9.71
N GLN A 327 12.05 9.36 8.58
CA GLN A 327 13.15 9.05 7.67
C GLN A 327 13.92 10.30 7.22
N ALA A 328 13.22 11.38 6.88
CA ALA A 328 13.84 12.59 6.35
C ALA A 328 14.57 13.41 7.42
N TYR A 329 14.09 13.42 8.68
CA TYR A 329 14.53 14.40 9.70
C TYR A 329 15.11 13.79 10.98
N ALA A 330 14.97 12.47 11.20
CA ALA A 330 15.57 11.85 12.39
C ALA A 330 17.10 11.94 12.34
N PRO A 331 17.76 12.29 13.46
CA PRO A 331 19.22 12.32 13.53
C PRO A 331 19.83 10.96 13.17
N GLY A 332 20.79 10.94 12.24
CA GLY A 332 21.47 9.72 11.81
C GLY A 332 20.66 8.84 10.85
N SER A 333 19.53 9.33 10.34
CA SER A 333 18.78 8.59 9.32
C SER A 333 19.63 8.31 8.08
N ARG A 334 19.49 7.10 7.56
CA ARG A 334 20.12 6.66 6.32
C ARG A 334 19.48 7.32 5.09
N TRP A 335 18.19 7.72 5.17
CA TRP A 335 17.40 8.21 4.03
C TRP A 335 16.92 9.67 4.21
N PRO A 336 17.81 10.66 4.32
CA PRO A 336 17.42 12.07 4.44
C PRO A 336 16.70 12.60 3.18
N HIS A 337 16.71 11.82 2.09
CA HIS A 337 16.03 12.09 0.83
C HIS A 337 14.64 11.45 0.70
N ALA A 338 14.06 10.91 1.78
CA ALA A 338 12.78 10.17 1.76
C ALA A 338 11.63 10.93 1.07
N TRP A 339 11.64 12.27 1.11
CA TRP A 339 10.66 13.07 0.35
C TRP A 339 10.81 12.94 -1.18
N THR A 340 12.00 12.58 -1.70
CA THR A 340 12.21 12.25 -3.11
C THR A 340 11.48 10.95 -3.47
N THR A 341 11.64 9.92 -2.65
CA THR A 341 10.95 8.64 -2.80
C THR A 341 9.44 8.82 -2.67
N PHE A 342 8.98 9.60 -1.69
CA PHE A 342 7.56 9.92 -1.54
C PHE A 342 6.97 10.57 -2.79
N ALA A 343 7.61 11.63 -3.31
CA ALA A 343 7.16 12.35 -4.50
C ALA A 343 7.12 11.47 -5.76
N ASN A 344 8.11 10.58 -5.91
CA ASN A 344 8.26 9.75 -7.11
C ASN A 344 7.43 8.46 -7.10
N SER A 345 7.15 7.90 -5.92
CA SER A 345 6.45 6.62 -5.76
C SER A 345 5.04 6.79 -5.19
N MET A 346 4.93 7.23 -3.93
CA MET A 346 3.65 7.28 -3.24
C MET A 346 2.68 8.31 -3.82
N LYS A 347 3.16 9.53 -4.14
CA LYS A 347 2.32 10.53 -4.80
C LYS A 347 1.86 10.09 -6.19
N THR A 348 2.68 9.36 -6.92
CA THR A 348 2.30 8.79 -8.22
C THR A 348 1.15 7.80 -8.08
N TRP A 349 1.14 7.00 -7.03
CA TRP A 349 0.01 6.13 -6.69
C TRP A 349 -1.24 6.94 -6.36
N ALA A 350 -1.12 7.98 -5.52
CA ALA A 350 -2.24 8.87 -5.22
C ALA A 350 -2.79 9.57 -6.47
N TYR A 351 -1.93 10.09 -7.35
CA TYR A 351 -2.34 10.74 -8.59
C TYR A 351 -3.08 9.80 -9.53
N ARG A 352 -2.65 8.52 -9.57
CA ARG A 352 -3.37 7.50 -10.33
C ARG A 352 -4.76 7.28 -9.75
N GLN A 353 -4.87 7.07 -8.44
CA GLN A 353 -6.13 6.78 -7.75
C GLN A 353 -7.13 7.95 -7.86
N ASP A 354 -6.65 9.18 -7.67
CA ASP A 354 -7.48 10.38 -7.67
C ASP A 354 -7.96 10.82 -9.08
N GLN A 355 -7.60 10.06 -10.11
CA GLN A 355 -8.06 10.22 -11.49
C GLN A 355 -8.95 9.06 -11.96
N LEU A 356 -9.29 8.12 -11.08
CA LEU A 356 -10.18 6.99 -11.38
C LEU A 356 -11.66 7.37 -11.15
N PRO A 357 -12.61 6.65 -11.77
CA PRO A 357 -14.05 6.83 -11.50
C PRO A 357 -14.44 6.68 -10.04
N SER A 358 -13.64 5.97 -9.28
CA SER A 358 -13.76 5.74 -7.84
C SER A 358 -13.15 6.82 -6.97
N THR A 359 -12.63 7.92 -7.56
CA THR A 359 -12.05 9.00 -6.75
C THR A 359 -13.04 9.51 -5.72
N HIS A 360 -12.53 9.83 -4.54
CA HIS A 360 -13.30 10.27 -3.39
C HIS A 360 -12.52 11.34 -2.61
N PRO A 361 -13.18 12.10 -1.73
CA PRO A 361 -12.49 12.95 -0.75
C PRO A 361 -11.58 12.11 0.17
N ILE A 362 -10.59 12.74 0.78
CA ILE A 362 -9.77 12.10 1.84
C ILE A 362 -10.69 11.61 2.97
N MET A 363 -11.61 12.46 3.42
CA MET A 363 -12.72 12.05 4.29
C MET A 363 -13.81 11.40 3.43
N ALA A 364 -13.74 10.08 3.31
CA ALA A 364 -14.63 9.31 2.44
C ALA A 364 -16.04 9.14 3.03
N GLU A 365 -17.03 8.95 2.17
CA GLU A 365 -18.36 8.51 2.59
C GLU A 365 -18.37 6.97 2.69
N ILE A 366 -18.27 6.45 3.89
CA ILE A 366 -18.28 5.01 4.19
C ILE A 366 -19.63 4.63 4.78
N ARG A 367 -20.42 3.88 4.00
CA ARG A 367 -21.80 3.48 4.35
C ARG A 367 -21.84 2.15 5.12
N ASP A 368 -20.92 1.26 4.78
CA ASP A 368 -20.81 -0.09 5.31
C ASP A 368 -19.36 -0.61 5.24
N LEU A 369 -19.15 -1.84 5.72
CA LEU A 369 -17.83 -2.46 5.73
C LEU A 369 -17.31 -2.84 4.33
N ASP A 370 -18.18 -3.07 3.36
CA ASP A 370 -17.75 -3.36 1.99
C ASP A 370 -17.15 -2.11 1.31
N ASP A 371 -17.68 -0.92 1.64
CA ASP A 371 -17.09 0.36 1.20
C ASP A 371 -15.67 0.54 1.77
N VAL A 372 -15.42 0.14 3.03
CA VAL A 372 -14.10 0.26 3.67
C VAL A 372 -13.06 -0.59 2.94
N LEU A 373 -13.37 -1.86 2.67
CA LEU A 373 -12.43 -2.84 2.10
C LEU A 373 -11.85 -2.40 0.75
N VAL A 374 -12.57 -1.57 0.01
CA VAL A 374 -12.08 -1.01 -1.26
C VAL A 374 -11.52 0.41 -1.12
N ASN A 375 -11.38 0.94 0.10
CA ASN A 375 -10.94 2.31 0.38
C ASN A 375 -9.50 2.41 0.92
N PHE A 376 -8.79 1.28 1.02
CA PHE A 376 -7.35 1.24 1.30
C PHE A 376 -6.57 1.59 0.02
N ASP A 377 -6.52 2.87 -0.30
CA ASP A 377 -6.04 3.34 -1.59
C ASP A 377 -5.08 4.55 -1.48
N GLY A 378 -4.53 4.96 -2.62
CA GLY A 378 -3.59 6.08 -2.69
C GLY A 378 -4.15 7.41 -2.18
N ILE A 379 -5.46 7.57 -2.05
CA ILE A 379 -6.08 8.77 -1.48
C ILE A 379 -5.95 8.75 0.04
N THR A 380 -6.35 7.66 0.66
CA THR A 380 -6.31 7.48 2.12
C THR A 380 -4.87 7.55 2.67
N TYR A 381 -3.90 6.99 1.96
CA TYR A 381 -2.48 6.99 2.37
C TYR A 381 -1.72 8.22 1.87
N ALA A 382 -1.48 8.30 0.57
CA ALA A 382 -0.49 9.20 0.00
C ALA A 382 -1.02 10.61 -0.32
N LYS A 383 -2.26 10.77 -0.81
CA LYS A 383 -2.89 12.10 -0.94
C LYS A 383 -3.04 12.73 0.44
N GLY A 384 -3.55 11.98 1.42
CA GLY A 384 -3.70 12.46 2.79
C GLY A 384 -2.37 12.91 3.40
N ALA A 385 -1.32 12.09 3.29
CA ALA A 385 0.02 12.46 3.76
C ALA A 385 0.58 13.72 3.06
N SER A 386 0.36 13.87 1.74
CA SER A 386 0.77 15.07 1.00
C SER A 386 0.00 16.30 1.46
N VAL A 387 -1.30 16.16 1.77
CA VAL A 387 -2.13 17.24 2.29
C VAL A 387 -1.72 17.60 3.72
N LEU A 388 -1.32 16.64 4.55
CA LEU A 388 -0.73 16.91 5.85
C LEU A 388 0.60 17.66 5.73
N LYS A 389 1.47 17.32 4.76
CA LYS A 389 2.70 18.06 4.48
C LYS A 389 2.40 19.51 4.13
N GLN A 390 1.37 19.75 3.31
CA GLN A 390 0.91 21.11 3.01
C GLN A 390 0.35 21.83 4.25
N LEU A 391 -0.42 21.14 5.09
CA LEU A 391 -0.92 21.71 6.34
C LEU A 391 0.22 22.15 7.25
N VAL A 392 1.26 21.33 7.37
CA VAL A 392 2.49 21.67 8.10
C VAL A 392 3.16 22.91 7.51
N ALA A 393 3.26 23.02 6.17
CA ALA A 393 3.79 24.22 5.52
C ALA A 393 2.90 25.47 5.76
N TYR A 394 1.58 25.27 5.91
CA TYR A 394 0.61 26.34 6.13
C TYR A 394 0.56 26.84 7.58
N VAL A 395 0.58 25.93 8.59
CA VAL A 395 0.45 26.31 10.01
C VAL A 395 1.79 26.45 10.72
N GLY A 396 2.86 25.84 10.22
CA GLY A 396 4.17 25.71 10.87
C GLY A 396 4.34 24.35 11.55
N MET A 397 5.56 23.81 11.45
CA MET A 397 5.88 22.46 11.96
C MET A 397 5.72 22.36 13.49
N ASP A 398 6.18 23.37 14.22
CA ASP A 398 6.09 23.35 15.68
C ASP A 398 4.65 23.49 16.16
N GLU A 399 3.85 24.33 15.51
CA GLU A 399 2.43 24.50 15.78
C GLU A 399 1.65 23.23 15.50
N PHE A 400 1.95 22.57 14.38
CA PHE A 400 1.34 21.31 14.00
C PHE A 400 1.60 20.22 15.04
N PHE A 401 2.85 20.00 15.44
CA PHE A 401 3.15 18.97 16.43
C PHE A 401 2.61 19.32 17.82
N ARG A 402 2.55 20.61 18.22
CA ARG A 402 1.84 20.98 19.46
C ARG A 402 0.35 20.64 19.43
N GLY A 403 -0.30 20.79 18.28
CA GLY A 403 -1.68 20.35 18.07
C GLY A 403 -1.82 18.84 18.21
N VAL A 404 -0.94 18.06 17.57
CA VAL A 404 -0.90 16.60 17.71
C VAL A 404 -0.68 16.17 19.18
N GLN A 405 0.22 16.80 19.90
CA GLN A 405 0.45 16.55 21.32
C GLN A 405 -0.81 16.79 22.18
N ALA A 406 -1.51 17.89 21.92
CA ALA A 406 -2.77 18.21 22.59
C ALA A 406 -3.87 17.17 22.27
N TYR A 407 -3.96 16.75 21.01
CA TYR A 407 -4.88 15.74 20.56
C TYR A 407 -4.67 14.39 21.27
N PHE A 408 -3.44 13.87 21.33
CA PHE A 408 -3.15 12.62 22.04
C PHE A 408 -3.44 12.71 23.53
N LYS A 409 -3.04 13.79 24.20
CA LYS A 409 -3.29 13.97 25.64
C LYS A 409 -4.79 14.03 25.99
N ARG A 410 -5.64 14.53 25.08
CA ARG A 410 -7.09 14.63 25.30
C ARG A 410 -7.83 13.34 25.03
N HIS A 411 -7.37 12.58 24.04
CA HIS A 411 -8.15 11.48 23.48
C HIS A 411 -7.51 10.10 23.67
N ALA A 412 -6.43 10.00 24.49
CA ALA A 412 -5.74 8.75 24.77
C ALA A 412 -6.70 7.61 25.13
N TYR A 413 -6.57 6.48 24.48
CA TYR A 413 -7.41 5.28 24.58
C TYR A 413 -8.88 5.49 24.17
N GLY A 414 -9.20 6.60 23.55
CA GLY A 414 -10.52 6.95 23.05
C GLY A 414 -10.65 6.90 21.53
N ASN A 415 -11.82 7.36 21.06
CA ASN A 415 -12.15 7.47 19.65
C ASN A 415 -12.39 8.93 19.27
N THR A 416 -12.11 9.30 18.01
CA THR A 416 -12.17 10.69 17.55
C THR A 416 -12.73 10.79 16.13
N ARG A 417 -13.07 12.03 15.77
CA ARG A 417 -13.45 12.46 14.44
C ARG A 417 -12.50 13.55 13.94
N LEU A 418 -12.57 13.87 12.66
CA LEU A 418 -11.82 14.99 12.06
C LEU A 418 -11.93 16.29 12.89
N ALA A 419 -13.11 16.61 13.42
CA ALA A 419 -13.33 17.84 14.19
C ALA A 419 -12.46 17.94 15.44
N ASP A 420 -12.16 16.83 16.11
CA ASP A 420 -11.32 16.78 17.31
C ASP A 420 -9.87 17.15 17.00
N LEU A 421 -9.34 16.64 15.88
CA LEU A 421 -8.00 16.98 15.40
C LEU A 421 -7.92 18.44 14.94
N LEU A 422 -8.89 18.90 14.11
CA LEU A 422 -8.91 20.29 13.64
C LEU A 422 -9.00 21.26 14.81
N GLY A 423 -9.84 21.01 15.82
CA GLY A 423 -9.93 21.83 17.01
C GLY A 423 -8.60 21.98 17.75
N ALA A 424 -7.83 20.88 17.88
CA ALA A 424 -6.51 20.92 18.50
C ALA A 424 -5.50 21.73 17.66
N LEU A 425 -5.52 21.60 16.34
CA LEU A 425 -4.66 22.34 15.43
C LEU A 425 -5.01 23.83 15.34
N GLU A 426 -6.29 24.19 15.36
CA GLU A 426 -6.73 25.58 15.40
C GLU A 426 -6.30 26.28 16.69
N GLU A 427 -6.46 25.61 17.82
CA GLU A 427 -6.04 26.10 19.12
C GLU A 427 -4.53 26.43 19.17
N THR A 428 -3.69 25.57 18.63
CA THR A 428 -2.23 25.72 18.71
C THR A 428 -1.66 26.64 17.62
N SER A 429 -2.26 26.67 16.43
CA SER A 429 -1.82 27.53 15.34
C SER A 429 -2.45 28.91 15.32
N GLY A 430 -3.57 29.10 16.02
CA GLY A 430 -4.37 30.32 15.97
C GLY A 430 -5.02 30.62 14.61
N ARG A 431 -5.11 29.60 13.74
CA ARG A 431 -5.70 29.71 12.38
C ARG A 431 -7.06 29.01 12.33
N ASP A 432 -8.01 29.60 11.62
CA ASP A 432 -9.26 28.93 11.22
C ASP A 432 -8.97 27.97 10.06
N LEU A 433 -9.17 26.69 10.28
CA LEU A 433 -8.95 25.62 9.30
C LEU A 433 -10.25 25.17 8.63
N SER A 434 -11.38 25.73 8.94
CA SER A 434 -12.70 25.28 8.44
C SER A 434 -12.81 25.35 6.91
N THR A 435 -12.34 26.44 6.28
CA THR A 435 -12.34 26.58 4.82
C THR A 435 -11.29 25.69 4.17
N TRP A 436 -10.13 25.56 4.80
CA TRP A 436 -9.04 24.69 4.32
C TRP A 436 -9.51 23.23 4.33
N SER A 437 -10.09 22.75 5.44
CA SER A 437 -10.63 21.40 5.59
C SER A 437 -11.66 21.07 4.52
N LYS A 438 -12.66 21.93 4.32
CA LYS A 438 -13.69 21.73 3.29
C LYS A 438 -13.12 21.56 1.90
N LYS A 439 -12.11 22.36 1.54
CA LYS A 439 -11.52 22.30 0.21
C LYS A 439 -10.56 21.13 0.03
N TRP A 440 -9.80 20.75 1.06
CA TRP A 440 -8.77 19.74 0.96
C TRP A 440 -9.24 18.33 1.35
N LEU A 441 -10.04 18.20 2.42
CA LEU A 441 -10.43 16.92 2.97
C LEU A 441 -11.79 16.41 2.46
N GLU A 442 -12.67 17.34 2.02
CA GLU A 442 -14.04 17.00 1.65
C GLU A 442 -14.30 17.07 0.14
N THR A 443 -13.26 17.22 -0.70
CA THR A 443 -13.37 17.26 -2.16
C THR A 443 -12.44 16.27 -2.84
N ALA A 444 -12.92 15.66 -3.93
CA ALA A 444 -12.16 14.72 -4.76
C ALA A 444 -11.37 15.43 -5.88
N GLY A 445 -10.44 14.71 -6.50
CA GLY A 445 -9.70 15.14 -7.67
C GLY A 445 -8.43 15.94 -7.36
N ILE A 446 -7.65 16.20 -8.40
CA ILE A 446 -6.32 16.82 -8.31
C ILE A 446 -6.24 18.05 -9.21
N ASN A 447 -5.71 19.15 -8.67
CA ASN A 447 -5.47 20.38 -9.44
C ASN A 447 -4.21 20.26 -10.30
N ILE A 448 -4.18 21.04 -11.39
CA ILE A 448 -3.00 21.20 -12.22
C ILE A 448 -2.51 22.64 -12.07
N LEU A 449 -1.20 22.82 -11.87
CA LEU A 449 -0.55 24.10 -11.79
C LEU A 449 0.35 24.31 -13.01
N ARG A 450 0.12 25.42 -13.74
CA ARG A 450 0.90 25.81 -14.93
C ARG A 450 1.51 27.20 -14.74
N PRO A 451 2.82 27.41 -15.03
CA PRO A 451 3.38 28.74 -15.09
C PRO A 451 3.01 29.43 -16.41
N GLU A 452 2.57 30.68 -16.35
CA GLU A 452 2.39 31.57 -17.47
C GLU A 452 3.47 32.67 -17.40
N ILE A 453 4.42 32.63 -18.33
CA ILE A 453 5.63 33.45 -18.27
C ILE A 453 5.75 34.24 -19.59
N GLU A 454 5.84 35.56 -19.49
CA GLU A 454 6.19 36.43 -20.61
C GLU A 454 7.56 37.06 -20.34
N THR A 455 8.37 37.18 -21.40
CA THR A 455 9.70 37.81 -21.32
C THR A 455 9.84 38.86 -22.43
N ASP A 456 10.70 39.86 -22.19
CA ASP A 456 11.15 40.77 -23.23
C ASP A 456 12.24 40.12 -24.11
N ALA A 457 12.76 40.91 -25.05
CA ALA A 457 13.80 40.48 -25.99
C ALA A 457 15.14 40.15 -25.32
N ASP A 458 15.40 40.66 -24.13
CA ASP A 458 16.61 40.39 -23.32
C ASP A 458 16.44 39.22 -22.35
N GLY A 459 15.26 38.57 -22.38
CA GLY A 459 14.94 37.42 -21.52
C GLY A 459 14.56 37.84 -20.10
N VAL A 460 14.16 39.10 -19.89
CA VAL A 460 13.67 39.59 -18.60
C VAL A 460 12.18 39.32 -18.50
N ILE A 461 11.73 38.74 -17.38
CA ILE A 461 10.32 38.43 -17.12
C ILE A 461 9.52 39.72 -17.02
N THR A 462 8.57 39.88 -17.89
CA THR A 462 7.62 41.01 -17.92
C THR A 462 6.30 40.71 -17.26
N SER A 463 5.91 39.41 -17.26
CA SER A 463 4.72 38.90 -16.58
C SER A 463 4.98 37.51 -16.08
N PHE A 464 4.52 37.21 -14.86
CA PHE A 464 4.54 35.86 -14.30
C PHE A 464 3.25 35.60 -13.53
N ALA A 465 2.54 34.55 -13.92
CA ALA A 465 1.37 34.09 -13.20
C ALA A 465 1.37 32.57 -13.09
N ILE A 466 0.66 32.05 -12.12
CA ILE A 466 0.40 30.62 -11.93
C ILE A 466 -1.09 30.38 -12.22
N ARG A 467 -1.37 29.61 -13.24
CA ARG A 467 -2.72 29.13 -13.55
C ARG A 467 -2.98 27.86 -12.78
N GLN A 468 -4.09 27.83 -12.04
CA GLN A 468 -4.64 26.65 -11.42
C GLN A 468 -5.83 26.14 -12.22
N GLU A 469 -5.82 24.84 -12.55
CA GLU A 469 -6.91 24.15 -13.22
C GLU A 469 -7.55 23.14 -12.29
N ALA A 470 -8.87 23.04 -12.31
CA ALA A 470 -9.63 21.97 -11.69
C ALA A 470 -10.26 21.11 -12.80
N PRO A 471 -9.58 20.05 -13.27
CA PRO A 471 -10.09 19.20 -14.33
C PRO A 471 -11.42 18.57 -13.95
N ALA A 472 -12.25 18.32 -14.95
CA ALA A 472 -13.51 17.60 -14.73
C ALA A 472 -13.23 16.23 -14.08
N LEU A 473 -14.05 15.88 -13.11
CA LEU A 473 -13.97 14.57 -12.48
C LEU A 473 -14.33 13.46 -13.49
N PRO A 474 -13.75 12.26 -13.35
CA PRO A 474 -14.10 11.14 -14.18
C PRO A 474 -15.59 10.81 -14.12
N ALA A 475 -16.12 10.22 -15.19
CA ALA A 475 -17.51 9.81 -15.24
C ALA A 475 -17.82 8.80 -14.11
N GLY A 476 -18.82 9.10 -13.30
CA GLY A 476 -19.22 8.30 -12.13
C GLY A 476 -18.63 8.80 -10.82
N ALA A 477 -17.61 9.66 -10.82
CA ALA A 477 -17.10 10.27 -9.60
C ALA A 477 -18.11 11.29 -9.05
N LYS A 478 -18.16 11.36 -7.71
CA LYS A 478 -19.04 12.32 -7.00
C LYS A 478 -18.29 13.64 -6.75
N GLY A 479 -19.02 14.75 -6.75
CA GLY A 479 -18.53 16.09 -6.38
C GLY A 479 -18.41 17.04 -7.57
N GLU A 480 -17.83 18.20 -7.33
CA GLU A 480 -17.62 19.26 -8.31
C GLU A 480 -16.11 19.58 -8.44
N PRO A 481 -15.64 19.93 -9.64
CA PRO A 481 -14.27 20.42 -9.84
C PRO A 481 -13.98 21.60 -8.92
N THR A 482 -12.94 21.49 -8.10
CA THR A 482 -12.68 22.46 -7.04
C THR A 482 -11.28 23.07 -7.18
N LEU A 483 -11.19 24.40 -7.16
CA LEU A 483 -9.93 25.13 -6.99
C LEU A 483 -9.59 25.19 -5.50
N ARG A 484 -8.35 24.82 -5.16
CA ARG A 484 -7.88 24.76 -3.77
C ARG A 484 -6.82 25.81 -3.48
N PRO A 485 -6.71 26.32 -2.25
CA PRO A 485 -5.56 27.14 -1.86
C PRO A 485 -4.33 26.26 -1.73
N HIS A 486 -3.24 26.62 -2.43
CA HIS A 486 -1.98 25.89 -2.35
C HIS A 486 -0.89 26.75 -1.72
N ARG A 487 -0.17 26.23 -0.75
CA ARG A 487 1.12 26.78 -0.32
C ARG A 487 2.21 26.08 -1.12
N ILE A 488 2.91 26.79 -2.01
CA ILE A 488 3.95 26.22 -2.86
C ILE A 488 5.23 27.06 -2.84
N ALA A 489 6.32 26.45 -3.28
CA ALA A 489 7.53 27.15 -3.66
C ALA A 489 7.67 27.16 -5.18
N VAL A 490 8.20 28.27 -5.75
CA VAL A 490 8.67 28.36 -7.12
C VAL A 490 10.19 28.32 -7.10
N GLY A 491 10.76 27.25 -7.67
CA GLY A 491 12.21 27.10 -7.85
C GLY A 491 12.68 27.66 -9.19
N LEU A 492 13.73 28.46 -9.13
CA LEU A 492 14.41 29.05 -10.29
C LEU A 492 15.78 28.38 -10.43
N TYR A 493 16.01 27.64 -11.52
CA TYR A 493 17.20 26.83 -11.67
C TYR A 493 18.04 27.30 -12.87
N ASP A 494 19.34 27.49 -12.66
CA ASP A 494 20.32 27.78 -13.70
C ASP A 494 21.51 26.84 -13.60
N VAL A 495 22.29 26.77 -14.70
CA VAL A 495 23.52 26.00 -14.74
C VAL A 495 24.61 26.74 -13.99
N ASP A 496 25.14 26.14 -12.93
CA ASP A 496 26.34 26.62 -12.25
C ASP A 496 27.56 26.46 -13.17
N ALA A 497 28.20 27.57 -13.49
CA ALA A 497 29.30 27.59 -14.45
C ALA A 497 30.55 26.82 -13.97
N ALA A 498 30.72 26.61 -12.68
CA ALA A 498 31.87 25.90 -12.12
C ALA A 498 31.66 24.37 -12.12
N THR A 499 30.43 23.91 -11.88
CA THR A 499 30.13 22.49 -11.72
C THR A 499 29.39 21.90 -12.91
N GLY A 500 28.76 22.73 -13.77
CA GLY A 500 27.87 22.31 -14.83
C GLY A 500 26.55 21.73 -14.33
N LYS A 501 26.25 21.82 -13.02
CA LYS A 501 25.02 21.33 -12.43
C LYS A 501 23.93 22.38 -12.43
N LEU A 502 22.67 21.92 -12.52
CA LEU A 502 21.50 22.73 -12.26
C LEU A 502 21.32 22.94 -10.76
N VAL A 503 21.42 24.18 -10.34
CA VAL A 503 21.26 24.61 -8.96
C VAL A 503 20.24 25.75 -8.90
N ARG A 504 19.65 25.99 -7.74
CA ARG A 504 18.81 27.17 -7.52
C ARG A 504 19.63 28.44 -7.78
N ALA A 505 19.11 29.34 -8.62
CA ALA A 505 19.76 30.59 -8.98
C ALA A 505 19.77 31.54 -7.78
N ASP A 506 20.94 31.88 -7.28
CA ASP A 506 21.22 32.81 -6.18
C ASP A 506 20.46 32.56 -4.86
N HIS A 507 20.65 33.39 -3.82
CA HIS A 507 19.93 33.37 -2.56
C HIS A 507 18.41 33.51 -2.72
N ASP A 508 17.92 34.10 -3.80
CA ASP A 508 16.52 34.34 -4.15
C ASP A 508 15.94 33.32 -5.16
N GLY A 509 16.64 32.21 -5.41
CA GLY A 509 16.22 31.19 -6.36
C GLY A 509 15.01 30.34 -5.91
N ARG A 510 14.38 30.70 -4.79
CA ARG A 510 13.17 30.04 -4.25
C ARG A 510 12.22 31.09 -3.69
N ILE A 511 11.00 31.13 -4.20
CA ILE A 511 9.94 32.01 -3.71
C ILE A 511 8.79 31.16 -3.23
N GLU A 512 8.40 31.32 -1.99
CA GLU A 512 7.26 30.66 -1.37
C GLU A 512 6.05 31.58 -1.33
N LEU A 513 4.90 31.11 -1.81
CA LEU A 513 3.68 31.88 -1.93
C LEU A 513 2.41 31.02 -1.84
N ASP A 514 1.30 31.70 -1.62
CA ASP A 514 -0.02 31.10 -1.68
C ASP A 514 -0.61 31.27 -3.09
N VAL A 515 -1.06 30.16 -3.68
CA VAL A 515 -1.85 30.16 -4.93
C VAL A 515 -3.30 29.99 -4.55
N ASP A 516 -4.16 30.93 -4.95
CA ASP A 516 -5.61 30.87 -4.70
C ASP A 516 -6.38 31.35 -5.95
N GLY A 517 -7.50 30.71 -6.20
CA GLY A 517 -8.29 30.96 -7.41
C GLY A 517 -7.67 30.39 -8.68
N GLU A 518 -8.19 30.83 -9.85
CA GLU A 518 -7.79 30.33 -11.16
C GLU A 518 -6.43 30.87 -11.63
N LEU A 519 -6.08 32.09 -11.25
CA LEU A 519 -4.87 32.78 -11.69
C LEU A 519 -4.27 33.60 -10.55
N THR A 520 -3.03 33.29 -10.20
CA THR A 520 -2.26 33.99 -9.18
C THR A 520 -1.04 34.69 -9.80
N ALA A 521 -1.01 36.04 -9.77
CA ALA A 521 0.13 36.81 -10.25
C ALA A 521 1.30 36.75 -9.26
N VAL A 522 2.54 36.57 -9.76
CA VAL A 522 3.76 36.51 -8.97
C VAL A 522 4.65 37.72 -9.26
N ALA A 523 4.28 38.87 -8.72
CA ALA A 523 4.96 40.14 -8.97
C ALA A 523 6.45 40.13 -8.60
N GLN A 524 6.87 39.31 -7.63
CA GLN A 524 8.27 39.19 -7.19
C GLN A 524 9.21 38.66 -8.28
N LEU A 525 8.68 38.04 -9.34
CA LEU A 525 9.47 37.51 -10.46
C LEU A 525 9.57 38.49 -11.63
N VAL A 526 8.75 39.52 -11.68
CA VAL A 526 8.81 40.51 -12.73
C VAL A 526 10.09 41.35 -12.61
N GLY A 527 10.79 41.57 -13.70
CA GLY A 527 12.06 42.27 -13.77
C GLY A 527 13.29 41.39 -13.54
N ARG A 528 13.10 40.10 -13.23
CA ARG A 528 14.21 39.13 -13.15
C ARG A 528 14.51 38.55 -14.52
N ARG A 529 15.78 38.17 -14.73
CA ARG A 529 16.13 37.36 -15.90
C ARG A 529 15.50 35.97 -15.74
N ARG A 530 14.89 35.45 -16.78
CA ARG A 530 14.29 34.13 -16.78
C ARG A 530 15.41 33.06 -16.66
N PRO A 531 15.32 32.15 -15.68
CA PRO A 531 16.29 31.06 -15.54
C PRO A 531 16.08 29.97 -16.60
N ALA A 532 16.99 29.01 -16.66
CA ALA A 532 16.90 27.84 -17.56
C ALA A 532 15.65 27.03 -17.27
N VAL A 533 15.32 26.78 -15.98
CA VAL A 533 14.15 26.02 -15.54
C VAL A 533 13.39 26.78 -14.46
N VAL A 534 12.07 26.85 -14.63
CA VAL A 534 11.11 27.30 -13.62
C VAL A 534 10.32 26.09 -13.16
N LEU A 535 10.44 25.73 -11.88
CA LEU A 535 9.77 24.59 -11.27
C LEU A 535 8.75 25.06 -10.25
N LEU A 536 7.46 24.84 -10.53
CA LEU A 536 6.39 25.05 -9.56
C LEU A 536 6.37 23.92 -8.53
N ASN A 537 5.88 24.24 -7.34
CA ASN A 537 5.82 23.30 -6.20
C ASN A 537 7.20 22.69 -5.86
N ASP A 538 8.26 23.46 -6.01
CA ASP A 538 9.60 23.09 -5.57
C ASP A 538 9.58 22.76 -4.07
N ASP A 539 10.36 21.75 -3.63
CA ASP A 539 10.28 21.11 -2.30
C ASP A 539 9.00 20.28 -2.07
N ASP A 540 8.14 20.13 -3.07
CA ASP A 540 6.95 19.28 -3.02
C ASP A 540 6.02 19.61 -1.84
N LEU A 541 5.71 20.87 -1.64
CA LEU A 541 4.93 21.35 -0.48
C LEU A 541 3.45 21.05 -0.57
N SER A 542 2.89 20.88 -1.78
CA SER A 542 1.46 20.74 -2.01
C SER A 542 1.11 19.55 -2.90
N TYR A 543 -0.12 19.08 -2.80
CA TYR A 543 -0.69 18.04 -3.64
C TYR A 543 -1.29 18.65 -4.90
N ALA A 544 -0.55 18.63 -5.99
CA ALA A 544 -0.97 19.11 -7.30
C ALA A 544 -0.08 18.53 -8.41
N LYS A 545 -0.64 18.26 -9.58
CA LYS A 545 0.15 18.00 -10.79
C LYS A 545 0.75 19.31 -11.29
N VAL A 546 2.03 19.28 -11.58
CA VAL A 546 2.78 20.42 -12.10
C VAL A 546 3.00 20.25 -13.58
N ARG A 547 2.90 21.33 -14.33
CA ARG A 547 3.33 21.39 -15.74
C ARG A 547 4.55 22.28 -15.86
N LEU A 548 5.52 21.81 -16.62
CA LEU A 548 6.63 22.64 -17.03
C LEU A 548 6.17 23.52 -18.21
N ASP A 549 6.61 24.76 -18.25
CA ASP A 549 6.43 25.58 -19.47
C ASP A 549 7.31 25.05 -20.62
N GLU A 550 7.00 25.43 -21.84
CA GLU A 550 7.63 24.91 -23.05
C GLU A 550 9.17 25.03 -23.03
N GLN A 551 9.71 26.18 -22.57
CA GLN A 551 11.16 26.38 -22.51
C GLN A 551 11.81 25.54 -21.39
N SER A 552 11.20 25.43 -20.22
CA SER A 552 11.68 24.59 -19.13
C SER A 552 11.64 23.11 -19.54
N LEU A 553 10.56 22.67 -20.19
CA LEU A 553 10.43 21.29 -20.69
C LEU A 553 11.51 20.96 -21.74
N ALA A 554 11.72 21.85 -22.71
CA ALA A 554 12.76 21.67 -23.71
C ALA A 554 14.15 21.56 -23.08
N PHE A 555 14.44 22.42 -22.09
CA PHE A 555 15.73 22.39 -21.40
C PHE A 555 15.91 21.09 -20.57
N VAL A 556 14.93 20.70 -19.77
CA VAL A 556 15.03 19.48 -18.95
C VAL A 556 15.10 18.20 -19.79
N THR A 557 14.54 18.18 -21.01
CA THR A 557 14.64 17.02 -21.91
C THR A 557 16.11 16.64 -22.17
N GLU A 558 17.03 17.60 -22.18
CA GLU A 558 18.45 17.36 -22.39
C GLU A 558 19.28 17.36 -21.09
N HIS A 559 18.80 18.05 -20.05
CA HIS A 559 19.57 18.39 -18.85
C HIS A 559 18.99 17.86 -17.53
N LEU A 560 17.94 17.03 -17.54
CA LEU A 560 17.27 16.57 -16.33
C LEU A 560 18.23 15.90 -15.34
N GLY A 561 19.15 15.07 -15.81
CA GLY A 561 20.17 14.44 -14.99
C GLY A 561 21.23 15.37 -14.40
N ASP A 562 21.22 16.65 -14.78
CA ASP A 562 22.20 17.63 -14.30
C ASP A 562 21.76 18.37 -13.03
N PHE A 563 20.51 18.21 -12.54
CA PHE A 563 20.13 18.75 -11.25
C PHE A 563 21.04 18.22 -10.12
N ALA A 564 21.51 19.14 -9.30
CA ALA A 564 22.38 18.80 -8.15
C ALA A 564 21.62 18.05 -7.04
N SER A 565 20.33 18.32 -6.89
CA SER A 565 19.45 17.72 -5.86
C SER A 565 18.50 16.69 -6.47
N SER A 566 18.17 15.63 -5.75
CA SER A 566 17.28 14.56 -6.22
C SER A 566 15.82 14.97 -6.28
N LEU A 567 15.33 15.74 -5.32
CA LEU A 567 13.90 16.10 -5.25
C LEU A 567 13.42 16.93 -6.46
N PRO A 568 14.05 18.06 -6.86
CA PRO A 568 13.59 18.78 -8.04
C PRO A 568 13.73 17.95 -9.33
N ARG A 569 14.72 17.07 -9.40
CA ARG A 569 14.86 16.09 -10.49
C ARG A 569 13.67 15.12 -10.53
N ALA A 570 13.29 14.55 -9.38
CA ALA A 570 12.13 13.65 -9.25
C ALA A 570 10.80 14.37 -9.61
N LEU A 571 10.65 15.65 -9.24
CA LEU A 571 9.47 16.44 -9.60
C LEU A 571 9.37 16.69 -11.11
N CYS A 572 10.49 16.89 -11.80
CA CYS A 572 10.50 16.98 -13.26
C CYS A 572 10.17 15.64 -13.93
N TRP A 573 10.69 14.51 -13.42
CA TRP A 573 10.29 13.17 -13.86
C TRP A 573 8.80 12.92 -13.68
N ALA A 574 8.26 13.25 -12.52
CA ALA A 574 6.83 13.10 -12.22
C ALA A 574 5.95 13.97 -13.14
N SER A 575 6.36 15.22 -13.41
CA SER A 575 5.67 16.09 -14.35
C SER A 575 5.59 15.48 -15.76
N ALA A 576 6.71 14.96 -16.28
CA ALA A 576 6.74 14.32 -17.60
C ALA A 576 5.87 13.05 -17.64
N TRP A 577 5.89 12.25 -16.57
CA TRP A 577 5.04 11.07 -16.45
C TRP A 577 3.56 11.42 -16.41
N ASP A 578 3.16 12.44 -15.64
CA ASP A 578 1.79 12.90 -15.58
C ASP A 578 1.31 13.43 -16.93
N MET A 579 2.16 14.18 -17.65
CA MET A 579 1.84 14.64 -19.00
C MET A 579 1.65 13.47 -19.97
N THR A 580 2.44 12.41 -19.85
CA THR A 580 2.29 11.20 -20.67
C THR A 580 0.97 10.49 -20.38
N ARG A 581 0.61 10.34 -19.11
CA ARG A 581 -0.65 9.72 -18.68
C ARG A 581 -1.88 10.54 -19.08
N ASP A 582 -1.73 11.88 -19.15
CA ASP A 582 -2.80 12.79 -19.55
C ASP A 582 -2.87 12.99 -21.07
N ALA A 583 -2.05 12.26 -21.85
CA ALA A 583 -1.93 12.34 -23.31
C ALA A 583 -1.48 13.72 -23.82
N GLU A 584 -0.75 14.49 -22.99
CA GLU A 584 -0.12 15.78 -23.34
C GLU A 584 1.32 15.57 -23.86
N LEU A 585 1.99 14.48 -23.49
CA LEU A 585 3.34 14.09 -23.96
C LEU A 585 3.26 12.69 -24.61
N PRO A 586 3.59 12.55 -25.92
CA PRO A 586 3.61 11.25 -26.58
C PRO A 586 4.56 10.27 -25.90
N THR A 587 4.21 8.96 -25.90
CA THR A 587 5.04 7.90 -25.29
C THR A 587 6.45 7.84 -25.86
N ARG A 588 6.61 8.07 -27.18
CA ARG A 588 7.92 8.13 -27.84
C ARG A 588 8.82 9.26 -27.31
N ASP A 589 8.21 10.42 -26.98
CA ASP A 589 8.94 11.57 -26.46
C ASP A 589 9.30 11.37 -24.99
N TYR A 590 8.37 10.78 -24.21
CA TYR A 590 8.65 10.35 -22.84
C TYR A 590 9.82 9.34 -22.79
N LEU A 591 9.81 8.32 -23.63
CA LEU A 591 10.94 7.38 -23.73
C LEU A 591 12.25 8.08 -24.08
N SER A 592 12.20 9.07 -24.99
CA SER A 592 13.39 9.83 -25.38
C SER A 592 13.93 10.66 -24.23
N LEU A 593 13.06 11.34 -23.49
CA LEU A 593 13.39 12.09 -22.28
C LEU A 593 14.00 11.17 -21.20
N VAL A 594 13.39 10.01 -20.93
CA VAL A 594 13.95 9.05 -19.96
C VAL A 594 15.33 8.57 -20.38
N LEU A 595 15.52 8.16 -21.63
CA LEU A 595 16.80 7.68 -22.13
C LEU A 595 17.91 8.72 -22.13
N SER A 596 17.58 10.02 -22.25
CA SER A 596 18.56 11.09 -22.15
C SER A 596 19.10 11.33 -20.75
N GLY A 597 18.28 11.12 -19.72
CA GLY A 597 18.58 11.50 -18.33
C GLY A 597 18.87 10.35 -17.36
N ILE A 598 18.29 9.15 -17.59
CA ILE A 598 18.30 8.06 -16.62
C ILE A 598 19.71 7.53 -16.27
N ALA A 599 20.65 7.62 -17.20
CA ALA A 599 22.04 7.21 -16.96
C ALA A 599 22.75 8.08 -15.90
N LYS A 600 22.27 9.30 -15.66
CA LYS A 600 22.79 10.24 -14.65
C LYS A 600 21.97 10.23 -13.36
N GLU A 601 20.86 9.47 -13.32
CA GLU A 601 20.03 9.40 -12.12
C GLU A 601 20.75 8.62 -11.04
N SER A 602 20.99 9.28 -9.91
CA SER A 602 21.72 8.70 -8.77
C SER A 602 20.82 8.04 -7.76
N ASP A 603 19.53 8.37 -7.75
CA ASP A 603 18.55 7.79 -6.83
C ASP A 603 18.02 6.49 -7.41
N ILE A 604 18.31 5.37 -6.74
CA ILE A 604 17.96 4.03 -7.24
C ILE A 604 16.44 3.81 -7.23
N GLY A 605 15.70 4.40 -6.29
CA GLY A 605 14.25 4.34 -6.24
C GLY A 605 13.62 5.05 -7.45
N VAL A 606 14.17 6.19 -7.83
CA VAL A 606 13.77 6.93 -9.05
C VAL A 606 14.06 6.11 -10.30
N VAL A 607 15.26 5.52 -10.43
CA VAL A 607 15.61 4.64 -11.57
C VAL A 607 14.60 3.51 -11.73
N GLN A 608 14.29 2.80 -10.64
CA GLN A 608 13.34 1.68 -10.68
C GLN A 608 11.92 2.14 -11.00
N SER A 609 11.51 3.31 -10.53
CA SER A 609 10.21 3.89 -10.88
C SER A 609 10.11 4.25 -12.35
N LEU A 610 11.15 4.86 -12.92
CA LEU A 610 11.22 5.16 -14.35
C LEU A 610 11.18 3.88 -15.20
N GLN A 611 11.88 2.82 -14.79
CA GLN A 611 11.84 1.51 -15.48
C GLN A 611 10.42 0.95 -15.52
N ARG A 612 9.67 1.00 -14.40
CA ARG A 612 8.26 0.57 -14.35
C ARG A 612 7.35 1.46 -15.21
N GLN A 613 7.53 2.76 -15.15
CA GLN A 613 6.74 3.74 -15.92
C GLN A 613 6.97 3.57 -17.43
N VAL A 614 8.21 3.41 -17.86
CA VAL A 614 8.54 3.15 -19.28
C VAL A 614 7.91 1.84 -19.74
N LYS A 615 8.05 0.75 -18.95
CA LYS A 615 7.42 -0.52 -19.30
C LYS A 615 5.92 -0.38 -19.46
N LEU A 616 5.23 0.24 -18.51
CA LEU A 616 3.79 0.49 -18.58
C LEU A 616 3.42 1.32 -19.82
N ALA A 617 4.16 2.39 -20.10
CA ALA A 617 3.91 3.26 -21.26
C ALA A 617 4.07 2.48 -22.58
N LEU A 618 5.13 1.69 -22.70
CA LEU A 618 5.37 0.87 -23.90
C LEU A 618 4.31 -0.22 -24.07
N ASP A 619 3.92 -0.85 -22.97
CA ASP A 619 2.93 -1.92 -23.01
C ASP A 619 1.51 -1.42 -23.35
N LEU A 620 1.10 -0.27 -22.81
CA LEU A 620 -0.29 0.19 -22.89
C LEU A 620 -0.49 1.50 -23.67
N TYR A 621 0.44 2.46 -23.60
CA TYR A 621 0.25 3.82 -24.12
C TYR A 621 0.92 4.04 -25.48
N ALA A 622 1.93 3.25 -25.84
CA ALA A 622 2.55 3.33 -27.16
C ALA A 622 1.56 2.99 -28.27
N ALA A 623 1.54 3.79 -29.33
CA ALA A 623 0.77 3.51 -30.52
C ALA A 623 1.12 2.11 -31.05
N PRO A 624 0.12 1.26 -31.42
CA PRO A 624 0.38 -0.12 -31.83
C PRO A 624 1.46 -0.27 -32.93
N ALA A 625 1.48 0.67 -33.88
CA ALA A 625 2.45 0.67 -34.99
C ALA A 625 3.89 1.00 -34.56
N ALA A 626 4.07 1.75 -33.48
CA ALA A 626 5.39 2.15 -32.96
C ALA A 626 5.91 1.24 -31.84
N ARG A 627 5.04 0.49 -31.20
CA ARG A 627 5.32 -0.27 -29.96
C ARG A 627 6.55 -1.16 -30.07
N GLU A 628 6.65 -1.97 -31.11
CA GLU A 628 7.74 -2.91 -31.26
C GLU A 628 9.10 -2.23 -31.40
N ALA A 629 9.17 -1.14 -32.14
CA ALA A 629 10.39 -0.35 -32.31
C ALA A 629 10.81 0.32 -30.98
N LEU A 630 9.83 0.85 -30.22
CA LEU A 630 10.08 1.49 -28.93
C LEU A 630 10.52 0.45 -27.88
N LEU A 631 9.90 -0.74 -27.84
CA LEU A 631 10.30 -1.84 -26.98
C LEU A 631 11.74 -2.31 -27.29
N THR A 632 12.10 -2.44 -28.56
CA THR A 632 13.46 -2.78 -28.97
C THR A 632 14.45 -1.73 -28.49
N ARG A 633 14.16 -0.45 -28.75
CA ARG A 633 15.00 0.66 -28.29
C ARG A 633 15.21 0.66 -26.78
N TRP A 634 14.15 0.41 -26.00
CA TRP A 634 14.24 0.31 -24.55
C TRP A 634 15.07 -0.89 -24.10
N THR A 635 14.82 -2.08 -24.65
CA THR A 635 15.54 -3.30 -24.26
C THR A 635 17.04 -3.19 -24.57
N ASP A 636 17.40 -2.63 -25.73
CA ASP A 636 18.82 -2.39 -26.09
C ASP A 636 19.47 -1.41 -25.11
N ALA A 637 18.75 -0.37 -24.68
CA ALA A 637 19.23 0.58 -23.68
C ALA A 637 19.42 -0.10 -22.31
N THR A 638 18.49 -0.95 -21.86
CA THR A 638 18.65 -1.68 -20.59
C THR A 638 19.88 -2.57 -20.59
N LEU A 639 20.16 -3.26 -21.71
CA LEU A 639 21.37 -4.08 -21.86
C LEU A 639 22.64 -3.23 -21.86
N ALA A 640 22.62 -2.09 -22.53
CA ALA A 640 23.75 -1.16 -22.54
C ALA A 640 24.06 -0.62 -21.15
N HIS A 641 23.02 -0.23 -20.40
CA HIS A 641 23.17 0.24 -19.02
C HIS A 641 23.64 -0.87 -18.08
N LEU A 642 23.13 -2.11 -18.22
CA LEU A 642 23.61 -3.27 -17.45
C LEU A 642 25.13 -3.45 -17.61
N ARG A 643 25.63 -3.33 -18.84
CA ARG A 643 27.07 -3.52 -19.17
C ARG A 643 27.95 -2.37 -18.72
N SER A 644 27.40 -1.15 -18.63
CA SER A 644 28.14 0.07 -18.27
C SER A 644 28.00 0.47 -16.79
N ALA A 645 27.06 -0.12 -16.06
CA ALA A 645 26.88 0.17 -14.64
C ALA A 645 28.09 -0.26 -13.82
N GLU A 646 28.35 0.44 -12.72
CA GLU A 646 29.39 0.07 -11.76
C GLU A 646 29.19 -1.35 -11.26
N ALA A 647 30.27 -2.13 -11.30
CA ALA A 647 30.25 -3.55 -10.94
C ALA A 647 29.77 -3.75 -9.48
N GLY A 648 28.74 -4.58 -9.30
CA GLY A 648 28.16 -4.87 -8.00
C GLY A 648 27.24 -3.77 -7.43
N SER A 649 26.97 -2.69 -8.18
CA SER A 649 26.09 -1.60 -7.74
C SER A 649 24.62 -1.99 -7.77
N ASP A 650 23.79 -1.22 -7.07
CA ASP A 650 22.34 -1.32 -7.11
C ASP A 650 21.78 -1.00 -8.50
N HIS A 651 22.39 -0.04 -9.19
CA HIS A 651 22.05 0.29 -10.56
C HIS A 651 22.27 -0.93 -11.48
N GLN A 652 23.39 -1.64 -11.33
CA GLN A 652 23.63 -2.86 -12.10
C GLN A 652 22.54 -3.92 -11.89
N LEU A 653 22.14 -4.15 -10.63
CA LEU A 653 21.07 -5.09 -10.31
C LEU A 653 19.73 -4.65 -10.92
N ALA A 654 19.37 -3.37 -10.79
CA ALA A 654 18.14 -2.82 -11.36
C ALA A 654 18.11 -2.95 -12.89
N TRP A 655 19.24 -2.69 -13.57
CA TRP A 655 19.34 -2.86 -15.02
C TRP A 655 19.31 -4.34 -15.45
N ALA A 656 19.90 -5.25 -14.67
CA ALA A 656 19.81 -6.68 -14.93
C ALA A 656 18.35 -7.18 -14.90
N ARG A 657 17.58 -6.74 -13.91
CA ARG A 657 16.15 -7.07 -13.80
C ARG A 657 15.32 -6.43 -14.92
N ALA A 658 15.57 -5.17 -15.25
CA ALA A 658 14.89 -4.49 -16.34
C ALA A 658 15.16 -5.13 -17.71
N PHE A 659 16.41 -5.52 -17.96
CA PHE A 659 16.79 -6.26 -19.17
C PHE A 659 16.12 -7.64 -19.21
N ALA A 660 16.18 -8.40 -18.12
CA ALA A 660 15.52 -9.70 -18.02
C ALA A 660 14.03 -9.60 -18.36
N ALA A 661 13.33 -8.60 -17.81
CA ALA A 661 11.89 -8.42 -18.03
C ALA A 661 11.50 -8.07 -19.48
N THR A 662 12.46 -7.61 -20.31
CA THR A 662 12.17 -7.08 -21.67
C THR A 662 12.95 -7.75 -22.78
N ALA A 663 13.92 -8.63 -22.48
CA ALA A 663 14.70 -9.40 -23.46
C ALA A 663 13.78 -10.19 -24.40
N ARG A 664 14.03 -10.10 -25.73
CA ARG A 664 13.12 -10.63 -26.73
C ARG A 664 13.78 -11.18 -27.99
N THR A 665 14.96 -10.65 -28.40
CA THR A 665 15.65 -11.20 -29.57
C THR A 665 16.34 -12.52 -29.21
N PRO A 666 16.60 -13.41 -30.19
CA PRO A 666 17.32 -14.64 -29.92
C PRO A 666 18.64 -14.42 -29.18
N GLU A 667 19.43 -13.44 -29.58
CA GLU A 667 20.72 -13.11 -28.96
C GLU A 667 20.58 -12.62 -27.51
N GLN A 668 19.51 -11.85 -27.21
CA GLN A 668 19.21 -11.39 -25.86
C GLN A 668 18.77 -12.55 -24.96
N LEU A 669 17.94 -13.47 -25.49
CA LEU A 669 17.49 -14.65 -24.78
C LEU A 669 18.63 -15.66 -24.55
N ASP A 670 19.50 -15.86 -25.56
CA ASP A 670 20.72 -16.66 -25.40
C ASP A 670 21.63 -16.11 -24.29
N LEU A 671 21.69 -14.78 -24.14
CA LEU A 671 22.40 -14.15 -23.02
C LEU A 671 21.73 -14.44 -21.66
N LEU A 672 20.39 -14.44 -21.57
CA LEU A 672 19.70 -14.81 -20.32
C LEU A 672 20.01 -16.26 -19.92
N GLU A 673 19.97 -17.19 -20.88
CA GLU A 673 20.34 -18.60 -20.66
C GLU A 673 21.79 -18.73 -20.20
N ALA A 674 22.71 -18.00 -20.85
CA ALA A 674 24.14 -18.03 -20.54
C ALA A 674 24.47 -17.40 -19.16
N LEU A 675 23.70 -16.40 -18.73
CA LEU A 675 23.77 -15.86 -17.36
C LEU A 675 23.26 -16.86 -16.33
N LEU A 676 22.19 -17.57 -16.65
CA LEU A 676 21.56 -18.55 -15.76
C LEU A 676 22.42 -19.80 -15.54
N ASP A 677 23.08 -20.31 -16.60
CA ASP A 677 23.96 -21.48 -16.54
C ASP A 677 25.40 -21.14 -16.17
N GLY A 678 25.74 -19.83 -16.11
CA GLY A 678 27.06 -19.32 -15.77
C GLY A 678 28.10 -19.40 -16.90
N SER A 679 27.71 -19.75 -18.13
CA SER A 679 28.61 -19.78 -19.29
C SER A 679 29.03 -18.38 -19.76
N GLN A 680 28.24 -17.35 -19.43
CA GLN A 680 28.65 -15.95 -19.52
C GLN A 680 28.40 -15.25 -18.18
N THR A 681 29.18 -14.23 -17.89
CA THR A 681 29.07 -13.42 -16.68
C THR A 681 29.17 -11.94 -17.03
N VAL A 682 28.50 -11.11 -16.21
CA VAL A 682 28.72 -9.66 -16.19
C VAL A 682 29.51 -9.35 -14.92
N GLU A 683 30.60 -8.64 -15.03
CA GLU A 683 31.49 -8.34 -13.91
C GLU A 683 30.69 -7.66 -12.77
N GLY A 684 30.81 -8.18 -11.56
CA GLY A 684 30.11 -7.69 -10.37
C GLY A 684 28.64 -8.13 -10.23
N LEU A 685 28.00 -8.65 -11.26
CA LEU A 685 26.64 -9.15 -11.18
C LEU A 685 26.62 -10.57 -10.58
N VAL A 686 25.95 -10.70 -9.44
CA VAL A 686 25.68 -12.01 -8.84
C VAL A 686 24.30 -12.48 -9.30
N VAL A 687 24.25 -13.60 -10.00
CA VAL A 687 22.98 -14.24 -10.41
C VAL A 687 22.51 -15.12 -9.24
N ASP A 688 21.97 -14.47 -8.24
CA ASP A 688 21.41 -15.10 -7.04
C ASP A 688 20.02 -15.71 -7.28
N THR A 689 19.43 -16.32 -6.24
CA THR A 689 18.16 -17.06 -6.36
C THR A 689 17.03 -16.21 -6.95
N GLU A 690 16.89 -14.96 -6.50
CA GLU A 690 15.82 -14.08 -7.00
C GLU A 690 16.06 -13.63 -8.46
N LEU A 691 17.29 -13.32 -8.82
CA LEU A 691 17.62 -12.99 -10.21
C LEU A 691 17.49 -14.22 -11.13
N ARG A 692 17.87 -15.42 -10.67
CA ARG A 692 17.65 -16.67 -11.40
C ARG A 692 16.19 -16.86 -11.76
N TRP A 693 15.28 -16.69 -10.78
CA TRP A 693 13.85 -16.79 -11.02
C TRP A 693 13.34 -15.75 -12.02
N ALA A 694 13.84 -14.52 -11.98
CA ALA A 694 13.49 -13.50 -12.97
C ALA A 694 13.88 -13.94 -14.40
N LEU A 695 15.07 -14.56 -14.56
CA LEU A 695 15.53 -15.10 -15.84
C LEU A 695 14.64 -16.29 -16.29
N VAL A 696 14.37 -17.24 -15.41
CA VAL A 696 13.52 -18.41 -15.68
C VAL A 696 12.11 -18.00 -16.09
N GLN A 697 11.48 -17.07 -15.36
CA GLN A 697 10.16 -16.57 -15.68
C GLN A 697 10.10 -15.91 -17.07
N ARG A 698 11.11 -15.11 -17.42
CA ARG A 698 11.18 -14.52 -18.77
C ARG A 698 11.36 -15.59 -19.86
N LEU A 699 12.27 -16.53 -19.67
CA LEU A 699 12.51 -17.62 -20.62
C LEU A 699 11.28 -18.51 -20.79
N ALA A 700 10.54 -18.76 -19.72
CA ALA A 700 9.25 -19.45 -19.77
C ALA A 700 8.19 -18.64 -20.56
N ALA A 701 8.08 -17.32 -20.29
CA ALA A 701 7.10 -16.45 -20.94
C ALA A 701 7.31 -16.31 -22.46
N VAL A 702 8.52 -16.50 -22.95
CA VAL A 702 8.84 -16.49 -24.40
C VAL A 702 8.94 -17.88 -25.02
N GLY A 703 8.65 -18.95 -24.25
CA GLY A 703 8.62 -20.33 -24.73
C GLY A 703 9.99 -20.97 -24.96
N ARG A 704 11.04 -20.42 -24.34
CA ARG A 704 12.38 -21.03 -24.32
C ARG A 704 12.49 -22.14 -23.29
N PHE A 705 11.80 -21.96 -22.14
CA PHE A 705 11.74 -22.94 -21.06
C PHE A 705 10.34 -23.53 -20.93
N ASP A 706 10.28 -24.78 -20.59
CA ASP A 706 9.04 -25.53 -20.32
C ASP A 706 8.99 -26.03 -18.87
N GLU A 707 8.13 -27.01 -18.58
CA GLU A 707 7.94 -27.54 -17.22
C GLU A 707 9.25 -28.19 -16.67
N ALA A 708 10.09 -28.75 -17.53
CA ALA A 708 11.31 -29.44 -17.05
C ALA A 708 12.33 -28.46 -16.44
N GLU A 709 12.55 -27.32 -17.11
CA GLU A 709 13.45 -26.26 -16.61
C GLU A 709 12.88 -25.58 -15.38
N ILE A 710 11.58 -25.30 -15.35
CA ILE A 710 10.89 -24.70 -14.20
C ILE A 710 10.98 -25.64 -12.99
N ALA A 711 10.70 -26.92 -13.18
CA ALA A 711 10.79 -27.92 -12.11
C ALA A 711 12.24 -28.07 -11.60
N ALA A 712 13.22 -28.03 -12.51
CA ALA A 712 14.63 -28.12 -12.13
C ALA A 712 15.08 -26.91 -11.29
N GLU A 713 14.58 -25.70 -11.57
CA GLU A 713 14.88 -24.54 -10.75
C GLU A 713 14.14 -24.60 -9.40
N TYR A 714 12.90 -25.09 -9.37
CA TYR A 714 12.16 -25.32 -8.10
C TYR A 714 12.87 -26.33 -7.20
N GLU A 715 13.46 -27.39 -7.78
CA GLU A 715 14.28 -28.33 -6.99
C GLU A 715 15.49 -27.66 -6.30
N ARG A 716 15.98 -26.53 -6.83
CA ARG A 716 17.04 -25.73 -6.20
C ARG A 716 16.52 -24.82 -5.10
N ASP A 717 15.27 -24.39 -5.20
CA ASP A 717 14.62 -23.44 -4.27
C ASP A 717 13.27 -23.99 -3.80
N ARG A 718 13.29 -25.09 -3.04
CA ARG A 718 12.10 -25.71 -2.43
C ARG A 718 11.62 -24.93 -1.22
N THR A 719 11.26 -23.66 -1.46
CA THR A 719 10.73 -22.75 -0.44
C THR A 719 9.37 -22.21 -0.88
N ALA A 720 8.63 -21.57 0.02
CA ALA A 720 7.39 -20.88 -0.31
C ALA A 720 7.57 -19.82 -1.40
N ALA A 721 8.71 -19.11 -1.42
CA ALA A 721 9.02 -18.16 -2.49
C ALA A 721 9.30 -18.88 -3.81
N GLY A 722 10.06 -19.97 -3.80
CA GLY A 722 10.31 -20.80 -4.98
C GLY A 722 9.02 -21.40 -5.56
N GLU A 723 8.07 -21.81 -4.71
CA GLU A 723 6.74 -22.26 -5.14
C GLU A 723 5.98 -21.18 -5.90
N ARG A 724 5.93 -19.96 -5.36
CA ARG A 724 5.29 -18.82 -6.03
C ARG A 724 5.97 -18.47 -7.35
N HIS A 725 7.31 -18.43 -7.39
CA HIS A 725 8.06 -18.18 -8.61
C HIS A 725 7.81 -19.25 -9.69
N ALA A 726 7.76 -20.52 -9.29
CA ALA A 726 7.45 -21.63 -10.20
C ALA A 726 6.00 -21.53 -10.73
N ALA A 727 5.04 -21.17 -9.88
CA ALA A 727 3.65 -20.94 -10.27
C ALA A 727 3.53 -19.82 -11.31
N THR A 728 4.22 -18.69 -11.09
CA THR A 728 4.33 -17.60 -12.05
C THR A 728 4.93 -18.07 -13.38
N ALA A 729 6.05 -18.80 -13.35
CA ALA A 729 6.71 -19.29 -14.56
C ALA A 729 5.82 -20.27 -15.36
N ARG A 730 5.13 -21.19 -14.68
CA ARG A 730 4.18 -22.13 -15.32
C ARG A 730 3.04 -21.41 -16.02
N ALA A 731 2.41 -20.45 -15.35
CA ALA A 731 1.32 -19.66 -15.90
C ALA A 731 1.77 -18.72 -17.03
N ALA A 732 3.06 -18.32 -17.04
CA ALA A 732 3.62 -17.44 -18.06
C ALA A 732 3.89 -18.13 -19.41
N ARG A 733 3.95 -19.44 -19.48
CA ARG A 733 4.22 -20.18 -20.74
C ARG A 733 3.22 -19.80 -21.85
N PRO A 734 3.71 -19.59 -23.11
CA PRO A 734 2.88 -19.09 -24.21
C PRO A 734 2.13 -20.20 -24.92
N THR A 735 1.46 -21.09 -24.20
CA THR A 735 0.68 -22.17 -24.75
C THR A 735 -0.78 -22.15 -24.29
N SER A 736 -1.72 -22.59 -25.13
CA SER A 736 -3.14 -22.63 -24.77
C SER A 736 -3.39 -23.52 -23.55
N GLU A 737 -2.64 -24.59 -23.40
CA GLU A 737 -2.71 -25.54 -22.30
C GLU A 737 -2.33 -24.85 -20.98
N ALA A 738 -1.17 -24.16 -20.94
CA ALA A 738 -0.71 -23.46 -19.74
C ALA A 738 -1.69 -22.35 -19.31
N LYS A 739 -2.24 -21.61 -20.27
CA LYS A 739 -3.26 -20.58 -19.97
C LYS A 739 -4.56 -21.20 -19.45
N ALA A 740 -5.00 -22.32 -20.04
CA ALA A 740 -6.21 -23.01 -19.57
C ALA A 740 -6.03 -23.60 -18.16
N GLU A 741 -4.88 -24.20 -17.87
CA GLU A 741 -4.53 -24.70 -16.54
C GLU A 741 -4.50 -23.58 -15.49
N ALA A 742 -3.82 -22.46 -15.81
CA ALA A 742 -3.74 -21.29 -14.92
C ALA A 742 -5.14 -20.71 -14.64
N TRP A 743 -5.96 -20.52 -15.69
CA TRP A 743 -7.32 -20.04 -15.55
C TRP A 743 -8.16 -20.98 -14.67
N ALA A 744 -8.16 -22.26 -14.94
CA ALA A 744 -8.94 -23.24 -14.18
C ALA A 744 -8.51 -23.30 -12.71
N SER A 745 -7.22 -23.17 -12.42
CA SER A 745 -6.71 -23.20 -11.04
C SER A 745 -7.18 -21.99 -10.22
N VAL A 746 -7.38 -20.84 -10.86
CA VAL A 746 -7.74 -19.57 -10.21
C VAL A 746 -9.26 -19.34 -10.23
N VAL A 747 -9.92 -19.56 -11.36
CA VAL A 747 -11.34 -19.22 -11.55
C VAL A 747 -12.25 -20.39 -11.21
N ASP A 748 -11.93 -21.61 -11.68
CA ASP A 748 -12.79 -22.79 -11.53
C ASP A 748 -12.53 -23.56 -10.23
N SER A 749 -11.49 -23.20 -9.46
CA SER A 749 -11.08 -23.81 -8.20
C SER A 749 -10.83 -22.74 -7.13
N ASP A 750 -11.10 -23.07 -5.86
CA ASP A 750 -10.89 -22.24 -4.68
C ASP A 750 -9.81 -22.81 -3.73
N LYS A 751 -8.93 -23.66 -4.25
CA LYS A 751 -7.97 -24.40 -3.43
C LYS A 751 -6.64 -23.68 -3.22
N LEU A 752 -6.30 -22.73 -4.07
CA LEU A 752 -5.03 -22.02 -3.98
C LEU A 752 -5.03 -21.08 -2.77
N PRO A 753 -3.91 -21.01 -2.03
CA PRO A 753 -3.70 -19.91 -1.08
C PRO A 753 -3.59 -18.57 -1.84
N ASN A 754 -3.87 -17.49 -1.12
CA ASN A 754 -3.83 -16.11 -1.65
C ASN A 754 -2.54 -15.80 -2.43
N ALA A 755 -1.38 -16.05 -1.85
CA ALA A 755 -0.09 -15.72 -2.48
C ALA A 755 0.24 -16.57 -3.72
N VAL A 756 -0.21 -17.81 -3.77
CA VAL A 756 -0.06 -18.66 -4.97
C VAL A 756 -1.05 -18.24 -6.04
N GLN A 757 -2.29 -17.88 -5.68
CA GLN A 757 -3.27 -17.33 -6.62
C GLN A 757 -2.75 -16.07 -7.29
N GLU A 758 -2.22 -15.12 -6.50
CA GLU A 758 -1.57 -13.90 -7.00
C GLU A 758 -0.44 -14.22 -7.98
N ALA A 759 0.43 -15.17 -7.63
CA ALA A 759 1.55 -15.61 -8.47
C ALA A 759 1.09 -16.20 -9.81
N VAL A 760 0.04 -17.03 -9.81
CA VAL A 760 -0.56 -17.57 -11.06
C VAL A 760 -1.15 -16.45 -11.91
N ILE A 761 -1.89 -15.52 -11.33
CA ILE A 761 -2.47 -14.37 -12.03
C ILE A 761 -1.37 -13.51 -12.66
N ALA A 762 -0.30 -13.21 -11.93
CA ALA A 762 0.84 -12.44 -12.43
C ALA A 762 1.54 -13.16 -13.62
N GLY A 763 1.65 -14.48 -13.57
CA GLY A 763 2.18 -15.28 -14.68
C GLY A 763 1.24 -15.35 -15.87
N PHE A 764 -0.07 -15.45 -15.64
CA PHE A 764 -1.08 -15.57 -16.69
C PHE A 764 -1.09 -14.36 -17.63
N VAL A 765 -1.03 -13.15 -17.07
CA VAL A 765 -1.12 -11.91 -17.85
C VAL A 765 0.24 -11.52 -18.41
N GLN A 766 0.47 -11.81 -19.69
CA GLN A 766 1.71 -11.48 -20.40
C GLN A 766 1.42 -10.53 -21.58
N THR A 767 2.05 -9.36 -21.59
CA THR A 767 1.82 -8.33 -22.62
C THR A 767 2.30 -8.74 -24.01
N ASP A 768 3.22 -9.69 -24.10
CA ASP A 768 3.71 -10.27 -25.36
C ASP A 768 2.77 -11.35 -25.93
N GLN A 769 1.72 -11.75 -25.16
CA GLN A 769 0.82 -12.87 -25.51
C GLN A 769 -0.64 -12.41 -25.72
N ARG A 770 -0.85 -11.17 -26.23
CA ARG A 770 -2.19 -10.59 -26.39
C ARG A 770 -3.15 -11.43 -27.20
N GLU A 771 -2.68 -12.01 -28.33
CA GLU A 771 -3.50 -12.85 -29.20
C GLU A 771 -3.98 -14.10 -28.48
N LEU A 772 -3.08 -14.76 -27.73
CA LEU A 772 -3.40 -15.95 -26.94
C LEU A 772 -4.40 -15.65 -25.82
N LEU A 773 -4.31 -14.46 -25.23
CA LEU A 773 -5.16 -14.04 -24.10
C LEU A 773 -6.49 -13.41 -24.55
N ALA A 774 -6.70 -13.17 -25.86
CA ALA A 774 -7.88 -12.48 -26.35
C ALA A 774 -9.19 -13.24 -26.03
N GLU A 775 -9.17 -14.59 -26.10
CA GLU A 775 -10.34 -15.43 -25.79
C GLU A 775 -10.78 -15.33 -24.33
N TYR A 776 -9.88 -14.98 -23.41
CA TYR A 776 -10.18 -14.85 -21.98
C TYR A 776 -10.93 -13.56 -21.63
N THR A 777 -11.05 -12.63 -22.57
CA THR A 777 -11.87 -11.43 -22.38
C THR A 777 -13.34 -11.79 -22.14
N ASP A 778 -13.92 -12.65 -22.92
CA ASP A 778 -15.31 -13.08 -22.74
C ASP A 778 -15.46 -13.97 -21.51
N LYS A 779 -14.53 -14.91 -21.29
CA LYS A 779 -14.50 -15.78 -20.11
C LYS A 779 -14.45 -14.97 -18.80
N TYR A 780 -13.73 -13.84 -18.78
CA TYR A 780 -13.67 -12.96 -17.60
C TYR A 780 -15.06 -12.40 -17.27
N PHE A 781 -15.77 -11.82 -18.25
CA PHE A 781 -17.09 -11.23 -18.03
C PHE A 781 -18.17 -12.26 -17.69
N GLU A 782 -18.00 -13.51 -18.14
CA GLU A 782 -18.87 -14.63 -17.78
C GLU A 782 -18.66 -15.10 -16.34
N SER A 783 -17.45 -14.99 -15.80
CA SER A 783 -17.05 -15.63 -14.53
C SER A 783 -16.98 -14.67 -13.33
N VAL A 784 -16.56 -13.40 -13.54
CA VAL A 784 -16.12 -12.50 -12.44
C VAL A 784 -17.20 -12.25 -11.39
N LYS A 785 -18.49 -12.16 -11.78
CA LYS A 785 -19.56 -12.00 -10.80
C LYS A 785 -19.75 -13.23 -9.93
N GLY A 786 -19.73 -14.43 -10.53
CA GLY A 786 -19.85 -15.69 -9.80
C GLY A 786 -18.70 -15.92 -8.82
N VAL A 787 -17.48 -15.54 -9.23
CA VAL A 787 -16.30 -15.55 -8.36
C VAL A 787 -16.50 -14.60 -7.19
N TRP A 788 -16.95 -13.37 -7.45
CA TRP A 788 -17.18 -12.37 -6.39
C TRP A 788 -18.21 -12.83 -5.37
N ASP A 789 -19.28 -13.46 -5.83
CA ASP A 789 -20.37 -13.91 -4.96
C ASP A 789 -19.99 -15.15 -4.12
N SER A 790 -18.92 -15.90 -4.48
CA SER A 790 -18.58 -17.19 -3.86
C SER A 790 -17.24 -17.23 -3.10
N ARG A 791 -16.35 -16.24 -3.29
CA ARG A 791 -15.01 -16.22 -2.68
C ARG A 791 -14.96 -15.25 -1.51
N SER A 792 -13.91 -15.33 -0.69
CA SER A 792 -13.59 -14.26 0.26
C SER A 792 -13.27 -12.96 -0.50
N HIS A 793 -13.36 -11.84 0.20
CA HIS A 793 -13.18 -10.53 -0.42
C HIS A 793 -11.81 -10.43 -1.12
N GLU A 794 -10.74 -10.79 -0.42
CA GLU A 794 -9.37 -10.73 -0.95
C GLU A 794 -9.20 -11.60 -2.20
N MET A 795 -9.63 -12.86 -2.14
CA MET A 795 -9.50 -13.80 -3.27
C MET A 795 -10.30 -13.33 -4.49
N ALA A 796 -11.49 -12.80 -4.28
CA ALA A 796 -12.33 -12.24 -5.35
C ALA A 796 -11.72 -10.97 -5.95
N GLN A 797 -11.15 -10.09 -5.13
CA GLN A 797 -10.50 -8.84 -5.55
C GLN A 797 -9.27 -9.12 -6.43
N GLN A 798 -8.39 -10.05 -6.04
CA GLN A 798 -7.24 -10.47 -6.84
C GLN A 798 -7.66 -10.90 -8.26
N ILE A 799 -8.74 -11.68 -8.37
CA ILE A 799 -9.28 -12.14 -9.66
C ILE A 799 -9.92 -11.00 -10.44
N ALA A 800 -10.78 -10.20 -9.79
CA ALA A 800 -11.50 -9.12 -10.43
C ALA A 800 -10.57 -8.05 -11.05
N ILE A 801 -9.47 -7.73 -10.37
CA ILE A 801 -8.46 -6.78 -10.84
C ILE A 801 -7.46 -7.46 -11.77
N GLY A 802 -6.88 -8.58 -11.33
CA GLY A 802 -5.72 -9.18 -11.97
C GLY A 802 -6.02 -9.86 -13.30
N LEU A 803 -7.23 -10.40 -13.48
CA LEU A 803 -7.65 -11.04 -14.73
C LEU A 803 -8.49 -10.13 -15.64
N TYR A 804 -8.80 -8.89 -15.24
CA TYR A 804 -9.43 -7.94 -16.15
C TYR A 804 -8.57 -7.79 -17.43
N PRO A 805 -9.18 -7.80 -18.65
CA PRO A 805 -8.43 -7.79 -19.92
C PRO A 805 -7.76 -6.43 -20.22
N ALA A 806 -7.01 -5.88 -19.27
CA ALA A 806 -6.37 -4.56 -19.34
C ALA A 806 -5.37 -4.44 -20.51
N ILE A 807 -4.75 -5.54 -20.93
CA ILE A 807 -3.83 -5.56 -22.08
C ILE A 807 -4.55 -5.54 -23.43
N GLN A 808 -5.84 -5.83 -23.47
CA GLN A 808 -6.70 -5.76 -24.67
C GLN A 808 -7.23 -4.33 -24.85
N VAL A 809 -6.32 -3.38 -25.09
CA VAL A 809 -6.66 -1.96 -25.25
C VAL A 809 -7.42 -1.75 -26.55
N SER A 810 -8.76 -1.66 -26.47
CA SER A 810 -9.64 -1.49 -27.60
C SER A 810 -11.00 -0.94 -27.21
N GLU A 811 -11.70 -0.29 -28.16
CA GLU A 811 -13.11 0.09 -28.04
C GLU A 811 -14.03 -1.12 -27.82
N GLU A 812 -13.62 -2.30 -28.31
CA GLU A 812 -14.36 -3.55 -28.11
C GLU A 812 -14.38 -3.94 -26.62
N THR A 813 -13.23 -3.86 -25.93
CA THR A 813 -13.13 -4.15 -24.49
C THR A 813 -14.01 -3.20 -23.68
N LEU A 814 -14.04 -1.92 -24.04
CA LEU A 814 -14.94 -0.93 -23.40
C LEU A 814 -16.41 -1.32 -23.58
N ARG A 815 -16.83 -1.66 -24.82
CA ARG A 815 -18.21 -2.06 -25.08
C ARG A 815 -18.63 -3.32 -24.33
N LYS A 816 -17.73 -4.31 -24.22
CA LYS A 816 -17.98 -5.54 -23.45
C LYS A 816 -18.13 -5.23 -21.96
N THR A 817 -17.30 -4.35 -21.40
CA THR A 817 -17.40 -3.93 -19.99
C THR A 817 -18.73 -3.21 -19.74
N ASP A 818 -19.15 -2.30 -20.63
CA ASP A 818 -20.41 -1.55 -20.49
C ASP A 818 -21.64 -2.48 -20.63
N ALA A 819 -21.59 -3.46 -21.53
CA ALA A 819 -22.62 -4.48 -21.66
C ALA A 819 -22.71 -5.35 -20.39
N TRP A 820 -21.58 -5.73 -19.82
CA TRP A 820 -21.53 -6.50 -18.58
C TRP A 820 -22.10 -5.71 -17.39
N PHE A 821 -21.80 -4.43 -17.22
CA PHE A 821 -22.42 -3.58 -16.19
C PHE A 821 -23.94 -3.56 -16.25
N SER A 822 -24.48 -3.61 -17.47
CA SER A 822 -25.93 -3.56 -17.71
C SER A 822 -26.63 -4.88 -17.46
N SER A 823 -25.93 -6.02 -17.65
CA SER A 823 -26.51 -7.37 -17.58
C SER A 823 -26.25 -8.07 -16.25
N ALA A 824 -25.09 -7.87 -15.62
CA ALA A 824 -24.66 -8.58 -14.42
C ALA A 824 -25.15 -7.95 -13.12
N GLU A 825 -25.51 -6.65 -13.13
CA GLU A 825 -25.91 -5.88 -11.95
C GLU A 825 -24.99 -6.13 -10.74
N PRO A 826 -23.66 -5.90 -10.85
CA PRO A 826 -22.72 -6.19 -9.78
C PRO A 826 -22.97 -5.29 -8.56
N ASN A 827 -22.58 -5.75 -7.36
CA ASN A 827 -22.59 -4.91 -6.18
C ASN A 827 -21.65 -3.70 -6.32
N ALA A 828 -21.71 -2.75 -5.40
CA ALA A 828 -20.97 -1.49 -5.47
C ALA A 828 -19.46 -1.69 -5.51
N ALA A 829 -18.92 -2.63 -4.71
CA ALA A 829 -17.49 -2.89 -4.62
C ALA A 829 -16.93 -3.50 -5.93
N LEU A 830 -17.55 -4.55 -6.43
CA LEU A 830 -17.14 -5.16 -7.71
C LEU A 830 -17.29 -4.18 -8.89
N ARG A 831 -18.39 -3.39 -8.89
CA ARG A 831 -18.59 -2.32 -9.89
C ARG A 831 -17.47 -1.31 -9.85
N ARG A 832 -17.03 -0.89 -8.67
CA ARG A 832 -15.91 0.02 -8.47
C ARG A 832 -14.64 -0.52 -9.13
N LEU A 833 -14.22 -1.74 -8.78
CA LEU A 833 -12.97 -2.35 -9.29
C LEU A 833 -12.95 -2.50 -10.81
N VAL A 834 -14.07 -2.97 -11.39
CA VAL A 834 -14.17 -3.12 -12.85
C VAL A 834 -14.23 -1.75 -13.55
N SER A 835 -14.85 -0.73 -12.93
CA SER A 835 -14.87 0.64 -13.47
C SER A 835 -13.48 1.27 -13.49
N GLU A 836 -12.68 1.03 -12.46
CA GLU A 836 -11.28 1.46 -12.38
C GLU A 836 -10.46 0.85 -13.52
N SER A 837 -10.58 -0.45 -13.73
CA SER A 837 -9.90 -1.18 -14.80
C SER A 837 -10.34 -0.69 -16.19
N ARG A 838 -11.65 -0.46 -16.38
CA ARG A 838 -12.21 0.11 -17.61
C ARG A 838 -11.62 1.48 -17.92
N SER A 839 -11.48 2.35 -16.91
CA SER A 839 -10.91 3.70 -17.10
C SER A 839 -9.44 3.65 -17.54
N GLY A 840 -8.73 2.58 -17.16
CA GLY A 840 -7.38 2.29 -17.64
C GLY A 840 -7.32 2.08 -19.16
N ILE A 841 -8.30 1.38 -19.72
CA ILE A 841 -8.44 1.20 -21.20
C ILE A 841 -8.70 2.54 -21.88
N GLU A 842 -9.63 3.37 -21.35
CA GLU A 842 -9.92 4.68 -21.91
C GLU A 842 -8.68 5.60 -21.93
N ARG A 843 -7.93 5.60 -20.85
CA ARG A 843 -6.67 6.33 -20.74
C ARG A 843 -5.65 5.85 -21.76
N ALA A 844 -5.48 4.53 -21.87
CA ALA A 844 -4.54 3.94 -22.82
C ALA A 844 -4.89 4.29 -24.29
N LEU A 845 -6.17 4.27 -24.66
CA LEU A 845 -6.62 4.65 -25.99
C LEU A 845 -6.31 6.14 -26.31
N LYS A 846 -6.51 7.04 -25.32
CA LYS A 846 -6.17 8.47 -25.48
C LYS A 846 -4.65 8.66 -25.64
N ALA A 847 -3.85 7.97 -24.83
CA ALA A 847 -2.40 8.05 -24.91
C ALA A 847 -1.87 7.48 -26.23
N GLN A 848 -2.41 6.35 -26.71
CA GLN A 848 -2.06 5.78 -28.02
C GLN A 848 -2.41 6.73 -29.18
N ALA A 849 -3.54 7.45 -29.09
CA ALA A 849 -3.92 8.45 -30.09
C ALA A 849 -2.96 9.66 -30.10
N ALA A 850 -2.45 10.07 -28.95
CA ALA A 850 -1.46 11.14 -28.85
C ALA A 850 -0.07 10.69 -29.34
N ASP A 851 0.23 9.37 -29.29
CA ASP A 851 1.49 8.77 -29.74
C ASP A 851 1.45 8.30 -31.21
N ALA A 852 0.33 8.45 -31.93
CA ALA A 852 0.13 7.96 -33.29
C ALA A 852 0.91 8.75 -34.39
#